data_fe238aa8972afe8315a8f6774e96b634
#
_entry.id   fe238aa8972afe8315a8f6774e96b634
#
_cell.length_a   1.000
_cell.length_b   1.000
_cell.length_c   1.000
_cell.angle_alpha   90.00
_cell.angle_beta   90.00
_cell.angle_gamma   90.00
#
_symmetry.space_group_name_H-M   'P 1'
#
loop_
_entity.id
_entity.type
_entity.pdbx_description
1 polymer ?
#
loop_
_entity_poly.entity_id
_entity_poly.type
_entity_poly.pdbx_seq_one_letter_code
_entity_poly.pdbx_strand_id
1 'polypeptide(L)'
;MREPPIDVAPVSSRSSILKQPTHGRHSKRRPTLAIRVPTAGPAWWRSDHRKCVFTDISRPRSIEMRIRPHRGSEHVSNTNTIGRGTGQDDVRLLDDVVVAEAGATEAVAWCGRLLRDLGADVVRIDLNDDALSVPHDALHRGKRRITDVARVDVLVVDGPAGHLQVDPFRARNPKLVVVSVSDYGMTGPAAETPASELTLQAEAGLIALHPTYGRPPVGIGVNLAEQMAGRWAAVGAMAGLLAVTGGAPGTEVDVSRFESLASVLQYPWLMAQLPDSFPYPVPQMAVPGIEPAKDGWVCLVAVSPQQWSGVKQLVGDPRLDDPRYDQLVERIRLAAEVRPLLHDFTKRYTVAELVEMGIASRVAIAPVTDLTTVAEFAPFAARDCILRTEDGVTFPRNPIRVHAAPDTTALGTVGDPSRLPRRPLHGVRVTEIASFQAGPLVGSYLASLGADVIRVESATRPDAMRFTGTPSTVDRCWERAASFAGANVDKRSVAAELNDPRGREIVDRLIASSHVLVENYVPRVLDDRGLDYAGVTALQPNIVMTRMPAWGSTGPWRGQPGLTFTVNAASSVSWMSGYEDGEPLLTGTVFDPIAAVTATVGTLAALWRRFRTGRGAHLEVALCDVALQVSALQIAAGSTGRKPIRSGNRRNGIAPQGVYQSADNRWVAISAISDRQWDALAGAPGMPERALDADLRTLDERVSRHDELDEMLTVMCSGQEAATLVDVLRGRGVPAATVEIGTGLIDHPQLLARQRVFAADHPVAGRARYIGLPARFGHAPAASADRPAPLFGEHSREMLAELGFSIDEIDAWDADGALARSPFGLPFAQPSHQPQQ
;
A
#
# COMPACT_ATOMS: atom_id res chain seq x y z
N MET A 1 4.91 33.03 -44.43
CA MET A 1 3.87 34.02 -44.06
C MET A 1 4.02 34.21 -42.57
N ARG A 2 4.28 35.45 -42.19
CA ARG A 2 4.68 35.89 -40.84
C ARG A 2 3.41 36.07 -39.97
N GLU A 3 3.44 35.54 -38.76
CA GLU A 3 2.49 35.90 -37.73
C GLU A 3 2.93 37.17 -36.96
N PRO A 4 2.03 38.03 -36.49
CA PRO A 4 2.35 39.20 -35.70
C PRO A 4 2.35 38.91 -34.20
N PRO A 5 3.06 39.71 -33.36
CA PRO A 5 3.21 39.51 -31.95
C PRO A 5 2.05 40.12 -31.14
N ILE A 6 1.74 39.48 -30.00
CA ILE A 6 0.76 39.96 -29.01
C ILE A 6 1.49 40.79 -27.95
N ASP A 7 1.07 42.06 -27.80
CA ASP A 7 1.53 43.00 -26.78
C ASP A 7 1.00 42.64 -25.38
N VAL A 8 1.87 42.68 -24.40
CA VAL A 8 1.55 42.62 -22.96
C VAL A 8 1.84 43.97 -22.33
N ALA A 9 0.82 44.63 -21.84
CA ALA A 9 0.96 45.88 -21.08
C ALA A 9 1.04 45.61 -19.57
N PRO A 10 1.83 46.35 -18.77
CA PRO A 10 2.05 46.10 -17.35
C PRO A 10 1.02 46.80 -16.46
N VAL A 11 0.56 46.13 -15.42
CA VAL A 11 -0.26 46.72 -14.35
C VAL A 11 0.62 47.12 -13.18
N SER A 12 0.52 48.41 -12.84
CA SER A 12 1.27 49.11 -11.81
C SER A 12 0.81 48.78 -10.38
N SER A 13 1.79 48.72 -9.50
CA SER A 13 1.70 48.73 -8.05
C SER A 13 1.07 49.99 -7.45
N ARG A 14 0.22 49.86 -6.44
CA ARG A 14 0.05 50.88 -5.40
C ARG A 14 -0.10 50.23 -4.02
N SER A 15 0.91 50.51 -3.20
CA SER A 15 0.94 50.37 -1.76
C SER A 15 0.07 51.41 -1.08
N SER A 16 -0.65 51.05 -0.01
CA SER A 16 -1.06 51.99 1.03
C SER A 16 -0.93 51.37 2.42
N ILE A 17 -0.05 52.02 3.19
CA ILE A 17 0.22 51.86 4.59
C ILE A 17 -0.91 52.48 5.42
N LEU A 18 -1.43 51.82 6.44
CA LEU A 18 -2.04 52.50 7.59
C LEU A 18 -1.85 51.74 8.89
N LYS A 19 -1.11 52.34 9.74
CA LYS A 19 -0.85 52.45 11.17
C LYS A 19 -1.79 51.71 12.13
N GLN A 20 -1.14 51.07 13.11
CA GLN A 20 -1.68 50.72 14.42
C GLN A 20 -1.93 51.96 15.27
N PRO A 21 -2.79 51.88 16.29
CA PRO A 21 -2.39 52.27 17.60
C PRO A 21 -2.74 51.29 18.72
N THR A 22 -2.02 51.51 19.80
CA THR A 22 -1.81 50.77 21.02
C THR A 22 -2.85 50.97 22.12
N HIS A 23 -2.97 49.97 23.00
CA HIS A 23 -3.30 50.00 24.47
C HIS A 23 -4.75 50.19 24.94
N GLY A 24 -5.13 49.27 25.84
CA GLY A 24 -6.21 49.44 26.81
C GLY A 24 -6.66 48.13 27.49
N ARG A 25 -6.12 47.85 28.66
CA ARG A 25 -6.66 46.82 29.59
C ARG A 25 -8.03 47.27 30.09
N HIS A 26 -9.03 46.40 30.16
CA HIS A 26 -9.79 46.21 31.43
C HIS A 26 -10.74 44.97 31.34
N SER A 27 -10.86 44.41 32.48
CA SER A 27 -11.55 43.22 33.00
C SER A 27 -13.07 43.15 32.80
N LYS A 28 -13.56 41.89 32.86
CA LYS A 28 -14.80 41.41 33.48
C LYS A 28 -16.03 41.06 32.64
N ARG A 29 -16.44 39.79 32.93
CA ARG A 29 -17.81 39.26 32.96
C ARG A 29 -18.34 38.61 31.68
N ARG A 30 -18.55 37.26 31.81
CA ARG A 30 -19.46 36.42 31.01
C ARG A 30 -20.90 36.95 31.06
N PRO A 31 -21.68 36.72 30.02
CA PRO A 31 -22.98 36.12 30.19
C PRO A 31 -23.22 34.85 29.33
N THR A 32 -23.83 33.90 29.96
CA THR A 32 -24.44 32.70 29.45
C THR A 32 -25.64 33.10 28.58
N LEU A 33 -25.71 32.61 27.34
CA LEU A 33 -26.90 32.76 26.51
C LEU A 33 -27.51 31.36 26.29
N ALA A 34 -28.70 31.15 26.86
CA ALA A 34 -29.54 30.00 26.63
C ALA A 34 -30.41 30.26 25.40
N ILE A 35 -30.35 29.36 24.42
CA ILE A 35 -31.27 29.40 23.29
C ILE A 35 -32.33 28.33 23.49
N ARG A 36 -33.57 28.81 23.59
CA ARG A 36 -34.81 27.99 23.62
C ARG A 36 -35.17 27.51 22.21
N VAL A 37 -35.50 26.25 22.11
CA VAL A 37 -36.13 25.63 20.93
C VAL A 37 -37.67 25.81 21.04
N PRO A 38 -38.41 26.25 20.00
CA PRO A 38 -39.87 26.21 19.98
C PRO A 38 -40.37 24.88 19.38
N THR A 39 -41.23 24.23 20.13
CA THR A 39 -42.12 23.16 19.65
C THR A 39 -43.41 23.77 19.05
N ALA A 40 -43.78 23.41 17.80
CA ALA A 40 -45.20 23.39 17.37
C ALA A 40 -45.28 22.67 16.01
N GLY A 41 -45.99 21.53 16.00
CA GLY A 41 -46.53 20.95 14.78
C GLY A 41 -47.86 21.55 14.36
N PRO A 42 -48.40 21.16 13.21
CA PRO A 42 -49.85 20.80 13.23
C PRO A 42 -50.17 19.45 12.55
N ALA A 43 -51.18 18.81 13.14
CA ALA A 43 -51.88 17.65 12.66
C ALA A 43 -52.68 17.98 11.39
N TRP A 44 -52.96 16.93 10.63
CA TRP A 44 -54.09 16.58 9.78
C TRP A 44 -53.64 15.42 8.88
N TRP A 45 -54.12 14.21 8.99
CA TRP A 45 -55.37 13.63 8.47
C TRP A 45 -55.55 12.16 8.96
N ARG A 46 -56.76 11.82 9.37
CA ARG A 46 -57.25 10.46 9.57
C ARG A 46 -57.94 9.97 8.30
N SER A 47 -57.76 8.73 7.91
CA SER A 47 -58.84 7.72 7.71
C SER A 47 -58.31 6.46 7.04
N ASP A 48 -58.45 5.39 7.75
CA ASP A 48 -59.08 4.09 7.50
C ASP A 48 -58.65 3.13 6.38
N HIS A 49 -58.17 2.00 6.90
CA HIS A 49 -58.33 0.60 6.47
C HIS A 49 -57.73 0.10 5.16
N ARG A 50 -56.71 -0.75 5.23
CA ARG A 50 -56.75 -2.22 5.17
C ARG A 50 -55.39 -2.87 5.31
N LYS A 51 -55.36 -4.01 5.99
CA LYS A 51 -54.23 -4.85 6.35
C LYS A 51 -53.31 -5.21 5.17
N CYS A 52 -52.07 -4.85 5.27
CA CYS A 52 -50.96 -5.60 4.70
C CYS A 52 -49.87 -5.67 5.76
N VAL A 53 -49.40 -6.88 6.05
CA VAL A 53 -48.35 -7.17 7.02
C VAL A 53 -47.03 -6.73 6.40
N PHE A 54 -46.55 -5.55 6.76
CA PHE A 54 -45.16 -5.16 6.54
C PHE A 54 -44.40 -5.44 7.83
N THR A 55 -43.44 -6.35 7.74
CA THR A 55 -42.41 -6.50 8.76
C THR A 55 -41.51 -5.29 8.72
N ASP A 56 -41.60 -4.49 9.76
CA ASP A 56 -40.81 -3.28 10.00
C ASP A 56 -39.34 -3.66 10.29
N ILE A 57 -38.44 -3.38 9.35
CA ILE A 57 -36.96 -3.58 9.46
C ILE A 57 -36.28 -2.24 9.79
N SER A 58 -36.86 -1.42 10.64
CA SER A 58 -36.29 -0.12 11.02
C SER A 58 -36.03 0.03 12.53
N ARG A 59 -35.46 -1.00 13.16
CA ARG A 59 -34.79 -0.85 14.47
C ARG A 59 -33.52 -1.67 14.49
N PRO A 60 -32.36 -1.09 14.85
CA PRO A 60 -31.17 -1.87 15.11
C PRO A 60 -31.44 -2.79 16.31
N ARG A 61 -31.43 -4.10 16.08
CA ARG A 61 -31.46 -5.08 17.15
C ARG A 61 -30.13 -5.05 17.87
N SER A 62 -30.10 -4.53 19.10
CA SER A 62 -28.99 -4.75 20.01
C SER A 62 -28.89 -6.26 20.27
N ILE A 63 -27.75 -6.85 19.92
CA ILE A 63 -27.47 -8.27 20.20
C ILE A 63 -27.10 -8.35 21.67
N GLU A 64 -28.02 -8.76 22.52
CA GLU A 64 -27.70 -9.15 23.89
C GLU A 64 -26.98 -10.50 23.88
N MET A 65 -25.69 -10.46 24.05
CA MET A 65 -24.85 -11.65 24.23
C MET A 65 -25.06 -12.17 25.66
N ARG A 66 -25.85 -13.28 25.82
CA ARG A 66 -26.01 -13.94 27.13
C ARG A 66 -24.70 -14.67 27.49
N ILE A 67 -23.99 -14.11 28.45
CA ILE A 67 -22.77 -14.66 29.02
C ILE A 67 -23.09 -15.61 30.14
N ARG A 68 -22.83 -16.92 29.97
CA ARG A 68 -22.92 -17.91 31.05
C ARG A 68 -21.58 -18.05 31.77
N PRO A 69 -21.54 -18.18 33.10
CA PRO A 69 -20.28 -18.40 33.81
C PRO A 69 -19.78 -19.84 33.58
N HIS A 70 -18.50 -19.97 33.35
CA HIS A 70 -17.79 -21.18 32.96
C HIS A 70 -17.64 -22.18 34.12
N ARG A 71 -17.92 -23.45 33.86
CA ARG A 71 -17.40 -24.59 34.60
C ARG A 71 -16.53 -25.43 33.65
N GLY A 72 -15.25 -25.61 34.02
CA GLY A 72 -14.38 -26.71 33.58
C GLY A 72 -13.96 -26.75 32.12
N SER A 73 -12.66 -26.63 31.92
CA SER A 73 -11.96 -26.81 30.65
C SER A 73 -11.98 -28.27 30.20
N GLU A 74 -12.64 -28.60 29.10
CA GLU A 74 -12.33 -29.78 28.30
C GLU A 74 -11.57 -29.33 27.05
N HIS A 75 -10.32 -29.78 26.95
CA HIS A 75 -9.54 -29.69 25.73
C HIS A 75 -10.13 -30.63 24.66
N VAL A 76 -10.91 -30.08 23.74
CA VAL A 76 -11.27 -30.82 22.53
C VAL A 76 -10.19 -30.52 21.48
N SER A 77 -9.30 -31.48 21.29
CA SER A 77 -8.35 -31.50 20.18
C SER A 77 -9.11 -31.80 18.89
N ASN A 78 -9.46 -30.78 18.14
CA ASN A 78 -9.98 -30.94 16.79
C ASN A 78 -8.83 -30.76 15.80
N THR A 79 -8.16 -31.87 15.46
CA THR A 79 -7.14 -31.98 14.41
C THR A 79 -7.81 -32.05 13.04
N ASN A 80 -8.23 -30.92 12.50
CA ASN A 80 -8.37 -30.80 11.05
C ASN A 80 -6.97 -30.45 10.48
N THR A 81 -6.20 -31.49 10.24
CA THR A 81 -4.89 -31.43 9.63
C THR A 81 -5.07 -31.08 8.15
N ILE A 82 -4.85 -29.82 7.79
CA ILE A 82 -4.54 -29.42 6.41
C ILE A 82 -3.24 -30.19 6.06
N GLY A 83 -3.24 -30.91 4.91
CA GLY A 83 -2.16 -31.77 4.49
C GLY A 83 -0.78 -31.15 4.74
N ARG A 84 0.04 -31.80 5.55
CA ARG A 84 1.41 -31.40 5.86
C ARG A 84 2.23 -31.55 4.59
N GLY A 85 2.59 -30.42 3.97
CA GLY A 85 3.71 -30.38 3.03
C GLY A 85 4.98 -30.76 3.79
N THR A 86 5.70 -31.69 3.26
CA THR A 86 6.93 -32.22 3.84
C THR A 86 7.99 -31.12 3.91
N GLY A 87 8.37 -30.66 5.12
CA GLY A 87 9.71 -30.16 5.41
C GLY A 87 9.92 -28.65 5.50
N GLN A 88 9.00 -27.87 6.08
CA GLN A 88 9.33 -26.57 6.68
C GLN A 88 8.70 -26.51 8.08
N ASP A 89 9.54 -26.23 9.08
CA ASP A 89 9.12 -26.10 10.47
C ASP A 89 8.13 -24.93 10.56
N ASP A 90 6.87 -25.22 10.96
CA ASP A 90 5.79 -24.25 11.18
C ASP A 90 6.12 -23.39 12.42
N VAL A 91 7.02 -22.44 12.28
CA VAL A 91 7.30 -21.46 13.34
C VAL A 91 6.12 -20.51 13.46
N ARG A 92 5.35 -20.66 14.54
CA ARG A 92 4.24 -19.77 14.88
C ARG A 92 4.78 -18.57 15.64
N LEU A 93 4.58 -17.35 15.10
CA LEU A 93 5.02 -16.11 15.73
C LEU A 93 4.00 -15.61 16.76
N LEU A 94 2.71 -15.97 16.62
CA LEU A 94 1.55 -15.43 17.34
C LEU A 94 0.71 -16.54 18.01
N ASP A 95 1.31 -17.64 18.44
CA ASP A 95 0.60 -18.79 19.03
C ASP A 95 -0.11 -18.49 20.36
N ASP A 96 0.19 -17.35 20.98
CA ASP A 96 -0.40 -16.86 22.21
C ASP A 96 -1.38 -15.70 22.02
N VAL A 97 -1.70 -15.31 20.78
CA VAL A 97 -2.57 -14.19 20.42
C VAL A 97 -3.94 -14.69 19.96
N VAL A 98 -4.99 -14.15 20.55
CA VAL A 98 -6.39 -14.40 20.16
C VAL A 98 -6.95 -13.17 19.46
N VAL A 99 -7.38 -13.34 18.21
CA VAL A 99 -7.97 -12.29 17.37
C VAL A 99 -9.44 -12.59 17.14
N ALA A 100 -10.32 -11.65 17.42
CA ALA A 100 -11.74 -11.75 17.06
C ALA A 100 -12.05 -10.86 15.86
N GLU A 101 -12.72 -11.40 14.86
CA GLU A 101 -13.27 -10.68 13.71
C GLU A 101 -14.76 -10.48 13.86
N ALA A 102 -15.25 -9.25 13.74
CA ALA A 102 -16.66 -8.91 13.76
C ALA A 102 -16.96 -7.91 12.62
N GLY A 103 -16.99 -8.41 11.39
CA GLY A 103 -17.22 -7.61 10.19
C GLY A 103 -17.46 -8.47 8.97
N ALA A 104 -18.05 -7.86 7.93
CA ALA A 104 -18.41 -8.51 6.67
C ALA A 104 -17.47 -8.16 5.51
N THR A 105 -16.55 -7.20 5.69
CA THR A 105 -15.68 -6.74 4.62
C THR A 105 -14.47 -7.64 4.39
N GLU A 106 -13.95 -7.60 3.17
CA GLU A 106 -12.71 -8.31 2.84
C GLU A 106 -11.53 -7.80 3.67
N ALA A 107 -11.49 -6.52 4.03
CA ALA A 107 -10.40 -5.94 4.81
C ALA A 107 -10.29 -6.57 6.20
N VAL A 108 -11.42 -6.75 6.90
CA VAL A 108 -11.44 -7.47 8.19
C VAL A 108 -10.97 -8.90 8.01
N ALA A 109 -11.48 -9.59 6.97
CA ALA A 109 -11.11 -10.96 6.66
C ALA A 109 -9.63 -11.12 6.28
N TRP A 110 -9.04 -10.16 5.54
CA TRP A 110 -7.60 -10.13 5.22
C TRP A 110 -6.74 -9.90 6.45
N CYS A 111 -7.14 -9.00 7.35
CA CYS A 111 -6.43 -8.77 8.61
C CYS A 111 -6.29 -10.08 9.40
N GLY A 112 -7.40 -10.72 9.69
CA GLY A 112 -7.37 -11.97 10.44
C GLY A 112 -6.71 -13.12 9.67
N ARG A 113 -6.80 -13.16 8.34
CA ARG A 113 -6.09 -14.16 7.54
C ARG A 113 -4.58 -14.03 7.70
N LEU A 114 -4.02 -12.81 7.61
CA LEU A 114 -2.60 -12.59 7.79
C LEU A 114 -2.11 -12.95 9.20
N LEU A 115 -2.86 -12.55 10.23
CA LEU A 115 -2.52 -12.86 11.63
C LEU A 115 -2.62 -14.36 11.92
N ARG A 116 -3.66 -15.04 11.38
CA ARG A 116 -3.81 -16.49 11.48
C ARG A 116 -2.66 -17.23 10.81
N ASP A 117 -2.26 -16.81 9.63
CA ASP A 117 -1.17 -17.44 8.87
C ASP A 117 0.20 -17.25 9.56
N LEU A 118 0.30 -16.32 10.52
CA LEU A 118 1.43 -16.13 11.43
C LEU A 118 1.26 -16.87 12.78
N GLY A 119 0.16 -17.61 12.97
CA GLY A 119 -0.04 -18.49 14.11
C GLY A 119 -1.11 -18.05 15.11
N ALA A 120 -1.73 -16.86 14.97
CA ALA A 120 -2.78 -16.42 15.87
C ALA A 120 -4.02 -17.31 15.83
N ASP A 121 -4.70 -17.46 16.96
CA ASP A 121 -6.03 -18.08 17.04
C ASP A 121 -7.08 -17.05 16.62
N VAL A 122 -7.58 -17.18 15.38
CA VAL A 122 -8.56 -16.24 14.82
C VAL A 122 -9.96 -16.81 14.91
N VAL A 123 -10.83 -16.06 15.55
CA VAL A 123 -12.24 -16.41 15.77
C VAL A 123 -13.16 -15.40 15.09
N ARG A 124 -14.25 -15.89 14.50
CA ARG A 124 -15.26 -15.04 13.87
C ARG A 124 -16.48 -14.91 14.78
N ILE A 125 -16.94 -13.67 14.92
CA ILE A 125 -18.21 -13.33 15.53
C ILE A 125 -19.15 -13.00 14.38
N ASP A 126 -20.00 -13.95 13.99
CA ASP A 126 -20.94 -13.73 12.89
C ASP A 126 -22.08 -12.83 13.34
N LEU A 127 -22.22 -11.70 12.66
CA LEU A 127 -23.28 -10.74 12.88
C LEU A 127 -24.56 -11.10 12.09
N ASN A 128 -24.43 -11.90 11.01
CA ASN A 128 -25.51 -12.41 10.16
C ASN A 128 -25.20 -13.81 9.63
N ASP A 129 -26.24 -14.59 9.36
CA ASP A 129 -26.19 -16.02 8.95
C ASP A 129 -26.02 -16.22 7.42
N ASP A 130 -25.65 -15.17 6.67
CA ASP A 130 -25.56 -15.23 5.22
C ASP A 130 -24.39 -16.13 4.75
N ALA A 131 -24.71 -17.07 3.87
CA ALA A 131 -23.74 -17.95 3.25
C ALA A 131 -22.70 -17.13 2.47
N LEU A 132 -21.44 -17.26 2.83
CA LEU A 132 -20.32 -16.59 2.16
C LEU A 132 -20.16 -17.11 0.72
N SER A 133 -19.82 -16.25 -0.22
CA SER A 133 -19.40 -16.69 -1.55
C SER A 133 -18.08 -17.47 -1.48
N VAL A 134 -17.88 -18.43 -2.39
CA VAL A 134 -16.67 -19.28 -2.41
C VAL A 134 -15.34 -18.50 -2.30
N PRO A 135 -15.13 -17.35 -2.96
CA PRO A 135 -13.92 -16.57 -2.76
C PRO A 135 -13.74 -16.07 -1.32
N HIS A 136 -14.83 -15.62 -0.67
CA HIS A 136 -14.77 -15.17 0.72
C HIS A 136 -14.52 -16.32 1.69
N ASP A 137 -15.04 -17.50 1.41
CA ASP A 137 -14.77 -18.71 2.21
C ASP A 137 -13.27 -19.03 2.27
N ALA A 138 -12.53 -18.78 1.19
CA ALA A 138 -11.08 -18.98 1.17
C ALA A 138 -10.34 -18.10 2.19
N LEU A 139 -10.80 -16.87 2.44
CA LEU A 139 -10.23 -15.99 3.46
C LEU A 139 -10.52 -16.45 4.89
N HIS A 140 -11.63 -17.14 5.08
CA HIS A 140 -12.07 -17.59 6.40
C HIS A 140 -11.67 -19.03 6.73
N ARG A 141 -11.07 -19.74 5.78
CA ARG A 141 -10.65 -21.13 5.98
C ARG A 141 -9.69 -21.27 7.18
N GLY A 142 -10.09 -22.17 8.11
CA GLY A 142 -9.36 -22.46 9.35
C GLY A 142 -9.56 -21.43 10.47
N LYS A 143 -10.41 -20.42 10.31
CA LYS A 143 -10.90 -19.59 11.41
C LYS A 143 -12.08 -20.29 12.10
N ARG A 144 -12.17 -20.18 13.42
CA ARG A 144 -13.27 -20.76 14.20
C ARG A 144 -14.44 -19.81 14.26
N ARG A 145 -15.68 -20.34 14.24
CA ARG A 145 -16.88 -19.57 14.55
C ARG A 145 -17.21 -19.77 16.01
N ILE A 146 -17.51 -18.70 16.74
CA ILE A 146 -17.86 -18.79 18.15
C ILE A 146 -18.89 -17.73 18.53
N THR A 147 -19.68 -18.06 19.53
CA THR A 147 -20.68 -17.17 20.16
C THR A 147 -20.24 -16.65 21.52
N ASP A 148 -19.19 -17.22 22.12
CA ASP A 148 -18.61 -16.77 23.39
C ASP A 148 -17.08 -16.84 23.36
N VAL A 149 -16.41 -15.73 23.71
CA VAL A 149 -14.95 -15.62 23.74
C VAL A 149 -14.50 -15.28 25.15
N ALA A 150 -13.75 -16.17 25.78
CA ALA A 150 -13.24 -15.96 27.13
C ALA A 150 -12.20 -14.86 27.20
N ARG A 151 -11.31 -14.76 26.18
CA ARG A 151 -10.25 -13.74 26.05
C ARG A 151 -10.08 -13.36 24.59
N VAL A 152 -9.95 -12.08 24.31
CA VAL A 152 -9.57 -11.50 23.01
C VAL A 152 -8.45 -10.51 23.25
N ASP A 153 -7.38 -10.60 22.49
CA ASP A 153 -6.26 -9.66 22.52
C ASP A 153 -6.42 -8.56 21.46
N VAL A 154 -6.98 -8.92 20.29
CA VAL A 154 -7.29 -8.00 19.20
C VAL A 154 -8.72 -8.22 18.73
N LEU A 155 -9.49 -7.14 18.63
CA LEU A 155 -10.84 -7.13 18.05
C LEU A 155 -10.81 -6.31 16.76
N VAL A 156 -11.12 -6.91 15.61
CA VAL A 156 -11.17 -6.25 14.31
C VAL A 156 -12.62 -6.10 13.87
N VAL A 157 -13.05 -4.87 13.54
CA VAL A 157 -14.44 -4.54 13.22
C VAL A 157 -14.55 -3.69 11.95
N ASP A 158 -15.71 -3.76 11.28
CA ASP A 158 -16.09 -2.82 10.22
C ASP A 158 -16.69 -1.54 10.82
N GLY A 159 -16.24 -0.39 10.34
CA GLY A 159 -16.80 0.91 10.66
C GLY A 159 -16.80 1.23 12.16
N PRO A 160 -17.70 2.13 12.58
CA PRO A 160 -17.90 2.37 14.01
C PRO A 160 -18.33 1.06 14.68
N ALA A 161 -17.64 0.70 15.74
CA ALA A 161 -17.99 -0.46 16.56
C ALA A 161 -19.43 -0.39 17.16
N GLY A 162 -20.23 0.60 16.73
CA GLY A 162 -21.57 0.88 17.24
C GLY A 162 -22.60 -0.25 17.16
N HIS A 163 -22.34 -1.24 16.32
CA HIS A 163 -23.17 -2.46 16.24
C HIS A 163 -22.66 -3.59 17.15
N LEU A 164 -21.41 -3.53 17.60
CA LEU A 164 -20.83 -4.45 18.55
C LEU A 164 -20.51 -3.72 19.85
N GLN A 165 -21.02 -4.20 20.97
CA GLN A 165 -20.63 -3.66 22.28
C GLN A 165 -19.19 -4.08 22.58
N VAL A 166 -18.24 -3.13 22.53
CA VAL A 166 -16.80 -3.37 22.81
C VAL A 166 -16.53 -3.49 24.30
N ASP A 167 -17.32 -2.83 25.15
CA ASP A 167 -17.13 -2.79 26.60
C ASP A 167 -17.07 -4.16 27.30
N PRO A 168 -17.86 -5.18 26.92
CA PRO A 168 -17.74 -6.52 27.48
C PRO A 168 -16.36 -7.17 27.22
N PHE A 169 -15.74 -6.88 26.06
CA PHE A 169 -14.39 -7.37 25.73
C PHE A 169 -13.34 -6.61 26.54
N ARG A 170 -13.47 -5.28 26.68
CA ARG A 170 -12.58 -4.44 27.50
C ARG A 170 -12.64 -4.80 28.98
N ALA A 171 -13.82 -5.12 29.51
CA ALA A 171 -13.99 -5.55 30.91
C ALA A 171 -13.22 -6.86 31.20
N ARG A 172 -13.09 -7.75 30.20
CA ARG A 172 -12.34 -9.00 30.30
C ARG A 172 -10.86 -8.85 30.03
N ASN A 173 -10.49 -7.94 29.11
CA ASN A 173 -9.12 -7.60 28.79
C ASN A 173 -8.94 -6.08 28.69
N PRO A 174 -8.50 -5.41 29.76
CA PRO A 174 -8.20 -3.97 29.75
C PRO A 174 -7.09 -3.57 28.75
N LYS A 175 -6.34 -4.55 28.27
CA LYS A 175 -5.26 -4.40 27.27
C LYS A 175 -5.73 -4.68 25.85
N LEU A 176 -7.04 -4.79 25.62
CA LEU A 176 -7.63 -5.06 24.29
C LEU A 176 -7.20 -4.01 23.26
N VAL A 177 -6.74 -4.48 22.11
CA VAL A 177 -6.53 -3.67 20.91
C VAL A 177 -7.76 -3.76 20.03
N VAL A 178 -8.42 -2.65 19.75
CA VAL A 178 -9.58 -2.56 18.87
C VAL A 178 -9.15 -1.94 17.55
N VAL A 179 -9.35 -2.63 16.44
CA VAL A 179 -9.03 -2.15 15.10
C VAL A 179 -10.33 -1.96 14.32
N SER A 180 -10.66 -0.71 14.00
CA SER A 180 -11.83 -0.35 13.19
C SER A 180 -11.40 -0.05 11.76
N VAL A 181 -12.06 -0.68 10.79
CA VAL A 181 -11.81 -0.46 9.36
C VAL A 181 -13.04 0.18 8.72
N SER A 182 -12.87 1.31 8.03
CA SER A 182 -13.96 2.01 7.35
C SER A 182 -13.49 2.65 6.05
N ASP A 183 -14.43 3.15 5.21
CA ASP A 183 -14.08 3.71 3.91
C ASP A 183 -13.15 4.93 4.03
N TYR A 184 -13.54 5.91 4.84
CA TYR A 184 -12.80 7.17 4.99
C TYR A 184 -12.22 7.38 6.41
N GLY A 185 -12.32 6.38 7.29
CA GLY A 185 -11.97 6.51 8.70
C GLY A 185 -13.15 6.98 9.55
N MET A 186 -13.00 6.84 10.88
CA MET A 186 -14.06 7.07 11.86
C MET A 186 -14.40 8.54 12.08
N THR A 187 -13.62 9.46 11.55
CA THR A 187 -13.75 10.90 11.77
C THR A 187 -13.47 11.68 10.48
N GLY A 188 -13.83 12.96 10.48
CA GLY A 188 -13.62 13.85 9.34
C GLY A 188 -14.86 14.01 8.47
N PRO A 189 -14.84 14.94 7.48
CA PRO A 189 -16.02 15.32 6.70
C PRO A 189 -16.59 14.19 5.83
N ALA A 190 -15.75 13.20 5.43
CA ALA A 190 -16.19 12.09 4.59
C ALA A 190 -16.48 10.78 5.37
N ALA A 191 -16.49 10.80 6.71
CA ALA A 191 -16.62 9.58 7.53
C ALA A 191 -17.86 8.74 7.19
N GLU A 192 -18.98 9.38 6.81
CA GLU A 192 -20.24 8.73 6.45
C GLU A 192 -20.49 8.70 4.93
N THR A 193 -19.50 9.09 4.11
CA THR A 193 -19.63 9.12 2.65
C THR A 193 -19.67 7.70 2.11
N PRO A 194 -20.64 7.36 1.25
CA PRO A 194 -20.72 6.05 0.62
C PRO A 194 -19.54 5.87 -0.37
N ALA A 195 -18.93 4.70 -0.36
CA ALA A 195 -17.83 4.38 -1.27
C ALA A 195 -17.98 2.98 -1.88
N SER A 196 -17.24 2.77 -2.95
CA SER A 196 -16.97 1.48 -3.58
C SER A 196 -15.48 1.35 -3.84
N GLU A 197 -15.03 0.16 -4.15
CA GLU A 197 -13.62 -0.03 -4.55
C GLU A 197 -13.23 0.90 -5.71
N LEU A 198 -14.09 1.04 -6.74
CA LEU A 198 -13.82 1.89 -7.90
C LEU A 198 -13.74 3.37 -7.51
N THR A 199 -14.68 3.86 -6.68
CA THR A 199 -14.69 5.26 -6.27
C THR A 199 -13.51 5.60 -5.36
N LEU A 200 -13.07 4.67 -4.50
CA LEU A 200 -11.86 4.82 -3.69
C LEU A 200 -10.60 4.86 -4.54
N GLN A 201 -10.48 3.98 -5.57
CA GLN A 201 -9.37 4.03 -6.52
C GLN A 201 -9.35 5.35 -7.33
N ALA A 202 -10.52 5.87 -7.70
CA ALA A 202 -10.66 7.15 -8.39
C ALA A 202 -10.19 8.31 -7.52
N GLU A 203 -10.74 8.43 -6.33
CA GLU A 203 -10.46 9.52 -5.39
C GLU A 203 -9.03 9.49 -4.86
N ALA A 204 -8.44 8.29 -4.68
CA ALA A 204 -7.04 8.14 -4.34
C ALA A 204 -6.07 8.45 -5.51
N GLY A 205 -6.55 8.69 -6.72
CA GLY A 205 -5.73 9.03 -7.88
C GLY A 205 -5.14 7.84 -8.62
N LEU A 206 -5.52 6.61 -8.27
CA LEU A 206 -4.96 5.40 -8.87
C LEU A 206 -5.41 5.24 -10.33
N ILE A 207 -6.68 5.53 -10.62
CA ILE A 207 -7.25 5.42 -11.97
C ILE A 207 -6.54 6.40 -12.94
N ALA A 208 -6.15 7.59 -12.48
CA ALA A 208 -5.45 8.57 -13.30
C ALA A 208 -4.08 8.10 -13.81
N LEU A 209 -3.46 7.12 -13.15
CA LEU A 209 -2.20 6.52 -13.58
C LEU A 209 -2.35 5.55 -14.77
N HIS A 210 -3.57 5.18 -15.12
CA HIS A 210 -3.86 4.19 -16.15
C HIS A 210 -4.77 4.77 -17.25
N PRO A 211 -4.33 5.82 -17.96
CA PRO A 211 -5.09 6.37 -19.07
C PRO A 211 -5.16 5.35 -20.21
N THR A 212 -6.28 5.33 -20.89
CA THR A 212 -6.52 4.50 -22.09
C THR A 212 -6.87 5.40 -23.28
N TYR A 213 -6.30 5.10 -24.44
CA TYR A 213 -6.55 5.92 -25.63
C TYR A 213 -8.00 5.74 -26.12
N GLY A 214 -8.75 6.86 -26.18
CA GLY A 214 -10.11 6.90 -26.70
C GLY A 214 -11.17 6.21 -25.81
N ARG A 215 -10.83 5.83 -24.58
CA ARG A 215 -11.70 5.19 -23.61
C ARG A 215 -11.52 5.80 -22.21
N PRO A 216 -12.46 5.57 -21.26
CA PRO A 216 -12.26 5.96 -19.87
C PRO A 216 -11.00 5.32 -19.27
N PRO A 217 -10.27 6.02 -18.40
CA PRO A 217 -9.16 5.43 -17.66
C PRO A 217 -9.66 4.29 -16.76
N VAL A 218 -8.79 3.33 -16.46
CA VAL A 218 -9.21 2.10 -15.78
C VAL A 218 -8.54 1.94 -14.42
N GLY A 219 -9.30 1.38 -13.47
CA GLY A 219 -8.79 0.91 -12.20
C GLY A 219 -8.05 -0.42 -12.30
N ILE A 220 -7.36 -0.80 -11.24
CA ILE A 220 -6.77 -2.13 -11.11
C ILE A 220 -7.87 -3.14 -10.82
N GLY A 221 -7.87 -4.26 -11.54
CA GLY A 221 -8.94 -5.27 -11.55
C GLY A 221 -9.08 -6.14 -10.28
N VAL A 222 -8.50 -5.70 -9.14
CA VAL A 222 -8.58 -6.37 -7.84
C VAL A 222 -9.12 -5.43 -6.77
N ASN A 223 -9.58 -5.97 -5.62
CA ASN A 223 -10.05 -5.18 -4.47
C ASN A 223 -8.86 -4.61 -3.67
N LEU A 224 -8.20 -3.60 -4.24
CA LEU A 224 -6.95 -3.09 -3.70
C LEU A 224 -7.15 -2.29 -2.41
N ALA A 225 -8.24 -1.51 -2.29
CA ALA A 225 -8.58 -0.76 -1.08
C ALA A 225 -8.83 -1.71 0.10
N GLU A 226 -9.57 -2.78 -0.14
CA GLU A 226 -9.85 -3.82 0.86
C GLU A 226 -8.55 -4.49 1.33
N GLN A 227 -7.72 -4.89 0.38
CA GLN A 227 -6.48 -5.60 0.67
C GLN A 227 -5.46 -4.73 1.39
N MET A 228 -5.33 -3.45 1.00
CA MET A 228 -4.43 -2.52 1.67
C MET A 228 -4.91 -2.21 3.08
N ALA A 229 -6.21 -1.95 3.26
CA ALA A 229 -6.77 -1.69 4.60
C ALA A 229 -6.64 -2.90 5.51
N GLY A 230 -6.85 -4.12 5.01
CA GLY A 230 -6.66 -5.35 5.79
C GLY A 230 -5.21 -5.54 6.27
N ARG A 231 -4.21 -5.22 5.42
CA ARG A 231 -2.79 -5.24 5.79
C ARG A 231 -2.45 -4.16 6.80
N TRP A 232 -2.94 -2.94 6.61
CA TRP A 232 -2.77 -1.86 7.60
C TRP A 232 -3.48 -2.12 8.91
N ALA A 233 -4.63 -2.80 8.89
CA ALA A 233 -5.30 -3.28 10.09
C ALA A 233 -4.42 -4.29 10.86
N ALA A 234 -3.76 -5.20 10.14
CA ALA A 234 -2.81 -6.13 10.75
C ALA A 234 -1.56 -5.42 11.31
N VAL A 235 -1.01 -4.40 10.61
CA VAL A 235 0.06 -3.54 11.17
C VAL A 235 -0.42 -2.83 12.42
N GLY A 236 -1.63 -2.25 12.39
CA GLY A 236 -2.24 -1.56 13.54
C GLY A 236 -2.46 -2.50 14.74
N ALA A 237 -2.95 -3.71 14.50
CA ALA A 237 -3.11 -4.74 15.52
C ALA A 237 -1.78 -5.10 16.20
N MET A 238 -0.74 -5.38 15.39
CA MET A 238 0.58 -5.75 15.91
C MET A 238 1.28 -4.59 16.63
N ALA A 239 1.21 -3.38 16.08
CA ALA A 239 1.76 -2.18 16.74
C ALA A 239 1.04 -1.88 18.07
N GLY A 240 -0.30 -2.06 18.11
CA GLY A 240 -1.09 -1.95 19.33
C GLY A 240 -0.69 -2.98 20.39
N LEU A 241 -0.49 -4.25 20.01
CA LEU A 241 0.00 -5.29 20.91
C LEU A 241 1.39 -4.98 21.48
N LEU A 242 2.31 -4.50 20.62
CA LEU A 242 3.65 -4.08 21.07
C LEU A 242 3.60 -2.91 22.05
N ALA A 243 2.77 -1.90 21.79
CA ALA A 243 2.57 -0.76 22.70
C ALA A 243 2.02 -1.21 24.07
N VAL A 244 1.05 -2.12 24.07
CA VAL A 244 0.45 -2.71 25.28
C VAL A 244 1.46 -3.52 26.08
N THR A 245 2.39 -4.23 25.42
CA THR A 245 3.50 -4.93 26.07
C THR A 245 4.45 -3.95 26.75
N GLY A 246 4.67 -2.78 26.15
CA GLY A 246 5.42 -1.67 26.73
C GLY A 246 4.72 -0.93 27.88
N GLY A 247 3.57 -1.41 28.34
CA GLY A 247 2.83 -0.83 29.48
C GLY A 247 1.71 0.14 29.09
N ALA A 248 1.45 0.36 27.78
CA ALA A 248 0.31 1.14 27.36
C ALA A 248 -1.02 0.46 27.77
N PRO A 249 -2.11 1.19 28.05
CA PRO A 249 -3.44 0.63 28.16
C PRO A 249 -3.89 0.05 26.80
N GLY A 250 -5.01 -0.66 26.77
CA GLY A 250 -5.66 -1.07 25.51
C GLY A 250 -5.87 0.14 24.60
N THR A 251 -5.73 -0.06 23.29
CA THR A 251 -5.75 1.03 22.33
C THR A 251 -6.78 0.81 21.22
N GLU A 252 -7.22 1.90 20.63
CA GLU A 252 -8.02 1.90 19.40
C GLU A 252 -7.15 2.27 18.22
N VAL A 253 -7.34 1.56 17.12
CA VAL A 253 -6.68 1.80 15.85
C VAL A 253 -7.76 2.01 14.78
N ASP A 254 -7.73 3.16 14.13
CA ASP A 254 -8.68 3.55 13.09
C ASP A 254 -7.97 3.49 11.73
N VAL A 255 -8.41 2.59 10.85
CA VAL A 255 -7.85 2.33 9.52
C VAL A 255 -8.87 2.72 8.46
N SER A 256 -8.45 3.59 7.53
CA SER A 256 -9.25 4.02 6.40
C SER A 256 -8.81 3.33 5.11
N ARG A 257 -9.78 2.79 4.32
CA ARG A 257 -9.52 2.24 2.98
C ARG A 257 -8.99 3.30 2.03
N PHE A 258 -9.56 4.51 2.08
CA PHE A 258 -9.10 5.65 1.28
C PHE A 258 -7.65 6.03 1.61
N GLU A 259 -7.33 6.23 2.91
CA GLU A 259 -5.96 6.55 3.33
C GLU A 259 -4.97 5.43 3.00
N SER A 260 -5.43 4.18 3.07
CA SER A 260 -4.62 3.01 2.71
C SER A 260 -4.22 3.01 1.23
N LEU A 261 -5.14 3.37 0.33
CA LEU A 261 -4.82 3.57 -1.09
C LEU A 261 -3.97 4.82 -1.31
N ALA A 262 -4.30 5.91 -0.65
CA ALA A 262 -3.56 7.15 -0.74
C ALA A 262 -2.07 6.97 -0.39
N SER A 263 -1.77 6.16 0.64
CA SER A 263 -0.40 5.86 1.06
C SER A 263 0.44 5.11 0.01
N VAL A 264 -0.20 4.39 -0.91
CA VAL A 264 0.47 3.68 -2.01
C VAL A 264 1.07 4.65 -3.03
N LEU A 265 0.50 5.85 -3.13
CA LEU A 265 0.85 6.85 -4.14
C LEU A 265 1.81 7.94 -3.64
N GLN A 266 2.49 7.73 -2.52
CA GLN A 266 3.42 8.69 -1.90
C GLN A 266 4.43 9.28 -2.91
N TYR A 267 5.06 8.45 -3.71
CA TYR A 267 6.05 8.85 -4.70
C TYR A 267 5.44 9.72 -5.84
N PRO A 268 4.35 9.33 -6.53
CA PRO A 268 3.69 10.19 -7.52
C PRO A 268 3.31 11.57 -7.00
N TRP A 269 2.89 11.68 -5.74
CA TRP A 269 2.50 12.96 -5.15
C TRP A 269 3.68 13.87 -4.87
N LEU A 270 4.80 13.29 -4.43
CA LEU A 270 6.01 14.07 -4.25
C LEU A 270 6.53 14.58 -5.59
N MET A 271 6.44 13.78 -6.65
CA MET A 271 6.76 14.24 -8.01
C MET A 271 5.95 15.46 -8.41
N ALA A 272 4.66 15.48 -8.11
CA ALA A 272 3.80 16.61 -8.44
C ALA A 272 4.10 17.88 -7.63
N GLN A 273 4.81 17.80 -6.50
CA GLN A 273 5.14 18.91 -5.62
C GLN A 273 6.54 19.49 -5.86
N LEU A 274 7.49 18.66 -6.26
CA LEU A 274 8.89 19.07 -6.37
C LEU A 274 9.14 19.72 -7.74
N PRO A 275 9.67 20.96 -7.79
CA PRO A 275 9.74 21.74 -9.04
C PRO A 275 10.67 21.14 -10.09
N ASP A 276 11.67 20.36 -9.65
CA ASP A 276 12.64 19.72 -10.53
C ASP A 276 12.23 18.32 -10.97
N SER A 277 11.03 17.86 -10.59
CA SER A 277 10.50 16.55 -10.95
C SER A 277 9.89 16.53 -12.36
N PHE A 278 9.83 15.33 -12.95
CA PHE A 278 9.15 15.16 -14.23
C PHE A 278 7.64 15.47 -14.14
N PRO A 279 7.01 15.89 -15.25
CA PRO A 279 5.58 16.17 -15.26
C PRO A 279 4.76 14.95 -14.81
N TYR A 280 3.76 15.21 -13.97
CA TYR A 280 2.82 14.20 -13.49
C TYR A 280 1.39 14.55 -13.96
N PRO A 281 0.52 13.60 -14.33
CA PRO A 281 0.76 12.15 -14.40
C PRO A 281 1.63 11.76 -15.61
N VAL A 282 2.40 10.68 -15.46
CA VAL A 282 3.16 10.08 -16.57
C VAL A 282 2.25 9.08 -17.27
N PRO A 283 1.88 9.27 -18.55
CA PRO A 283 0.88 8.44 -19.26
C PRO A 283 1.24 6.96 -19.38
N GLN A 284 2.52 6.64 -19.38
CA GLN A 284 3.04 5.28 -19.37
C GLN A 284 4.21 5.19 -18.40
N MET A 285 4.21 4.17 -17.53
CA MET A 285 5.24 4.05 -16.50
C MET A 285 6.55 3.46 -16.99
N ALA A 286 6.55 2.73 -18.11
CA ALA A 286 7.75 2.14 -18.71
C ALA A 286 7.60 1.87 -20.21
N VAL A 287 8.71 1.98 -20.94
CA VAL A 287 8.89 1.55 -22.33
C VAL A 287 10.27 0.91 -22.45
N PRO A 288 10.39 -0.38 -22.77
CA PRO A 288 9.30 -1.36 -22.98
C PRO A 288 8.39 -1.55 -21.77
N GLY A 289 7.23 -2.19 -22.00
CA GLY A 289 6.20 -2.43 -21.01
C GLY A 289 5.55 -3.81 -21.17
N ILE A 290 4.22 -3.83 -21.36
CA ILE A 290 3.51 -5.02 -21.81
C ILE A 290 3.60 -5.07 -23.35
N GLU A 291 4.22 -6.13 -23.87
CA GLU A 291 4.49 -6.28 -25.29
C GLU A 291 3.85 -7.57 -25.82
N PRO A 292 3.25 -7.55 -27.03
CA PRO A 292 2.61 -8.73 -27.63
C PRO A 292 3.64 -9.77 -28.07
N ALA A 293 3.36 -11.03 -27.82
CA ALA A 293 4.10 -12.18 -28.33
C ALA A 293 3.25 -12.92 -29.37
N LYS A 294 3.79 -13.99 -29.97
CA LYS A 294 3.09 -14.82 -30.95
C LYS A 294 1.86 -15.53 -30.34
N ASP A 295 1.90 -15.89 -29.08
CA ASP A 295 0.91 -16.71 -28.38
C ASP A 295 0.40 -16.07 -27.06
N GLY A 296 0.69 -14.78 -26.85
CA GLY A 296 0.27 -14.08 -25.63
C GLY A 296 0.96 -12.75 -25.44
N TRP A 297 1.33 -12.44 -24.19
CA TRP A 297 1.93 -11.19 -23.79
C TRP A 297 3.12 -11.41 -22.86
N VAL A 298 4.14 -10.57 -22.98
CA VAL A 298 5.26 -10.48 -22.03
C VAL A 298 5.35 -9.10 -21.41
N CYS A 299 5.78 -9.04 -20.16
CA CYS A 299 6.23 -7.80 -19.56
C CYS A 299 7.74 -7.71 -19.67
N LEU A 300 8.21 -6.75 -20.45
CA LEU A 300 9.63 -6.45 -20.68
C LEU A 300 9.92 -5.06 -20.14
N VAL A 301 10.87 -4.91 -19.20
CA VAL A 301 11.11 -3.61 -18.54
C VAL A 301 12.59 -3.27 -18.48
N ALA A 302 12.90 -2.01 -18.81
CA ALA A 302 14.24 -1.44 -18.72
C ALA A 302 14.19 -0.04 -18.09
N VAL A 303 14.46 0.05 -16.78
CA VAL A 303 14.49 1.32 -16.03
C VAL A 303 15.90 1.90 -15.89
N SER A 304 16.93 1.07 -16.00
CA SER A 304 18.34 1.52 -15.96
C SER A 304 19.00 1.50 -17.34
N PRO A 305 20.08 2.30 -17.56
CA PRO A 305 20.84 2.28 -18.82
C PRO A 305 21.37 0.89 -19.18
N GLN A 306 21.81 0.09 -18.19
CA GLN A 306 22.28 -1.27 -18.43
C GLN A 306 21.16 -2.20 -18.91
N GLN A 307 19.97 -2.09 -18.30
CA GLN A 307 18.81 -2.87 -18.74
C GLN A 307 18.38 -2.50 -20.16
N TRP A 308 18.44 -1.20 -20.51
CA TRP A 308 18.13 -0.74 -21.86
C TRP A 308 19.14 -1.26 -22.88
N SER A 309 20.44 -1.23 -22.54
CA SER A 309 21.49 -1.84 -23.37
C SER A 309 21.20 -3.33 -23.62
N GLY A 310 20.74 -4.07 -22.60
CA GLY A 310 20.31 -5.45 -22.75
C GLY A 310 19.13 -5.61 -23.70
N VAL A 311 18.15 -4.71 -23.67
CA VAL A 311 17.02 -4.71 -24.62
C VAL A 311 17.48 -4.43 -26.05
N LYS A 312 18.37 -3.44 -26.27
CA LYS A 312 18.95 -3.16 -27.58
C LYS A 312 19.66 -4.39 -28.14
N GLN A 313 20.44 -5.06 -27.32
CA GLN A 313 21.15 -6.29 -27.71
C GLN A 313 20.17 -7.44 -28.00
N LEU A 314 19.12 -7.61 -27.21
CA LEU A 314 18.09 -8.64 -27.38
C LEU A 314 17.36 -8.45 -28.71
N VAL A 315 16.93 -7.22 -29.01
CA VAL A 315 16.13 -6.91 -30.19
C VAL A 315 16.98 -6.87 -31.46
N GLY A 316 18.20 -6.34 -31.38
CA GLY A 316 19.17 -6.25 -32.47
C GLY A 316 18.75 -5.31 -33.61
N ASP A 317 17.85 -4.37 -33.37
CA ASP A 317 17.42 -3.38 -34.36
C ASP A 317 18.24 -2.08 -34.21
N PRO A 318 19.02 -1.68 -35.26
CA PRO A 318 19.85 -0.48 -35.19
C PRO A 318 19.06 0.82 -34.95
N ARG A 319 17.76 0.84 -35.24
CA ARG A 319 16.90 2.00 -34.98
C ARG A 319 16.76 2.30 -33.49
N LEU A 320 16.98 1.31 -32.62
CA LEU A 320 16.98 1.47 -31.15
C LEU A 320 18.26 2.10 -30.61
N ASP A 321 19.31 2.27 -31.44
CA ASP A 321 20.57 2.92 -31.05
C ASP A 321 20.49 4.45 -31.05
N ASP A 322 19.34 5.03 -31.38
CA ASP A 322 19.14 6.47 -31.29
C ASP A 322 19.34 6.93 -29.82
N PRO A 323 20.30 7.88 -29.56
CA PRO A 323 20.60 8.34 -28.22
C PRO A 323 19.41 8.94 -27.44
N ARG A 324 18.36 9.41 -28.16
CA ARG A 324 17.13 9.90 -27.54
C ARG A 324 16.45 8.81 -26.69
N TYR A 325 16.65 7.53 -27.03
CA TYR A 325 16.03 6.40 -26.32
C TYR A 325 16.82 5.92 -25.11
N ASP A 326 18.01 6.46 -24.83
CA ASP A 326 18.83 6.02 -23.70
C ASP A 326 18.21 6.44 -22.33
N GLN A 327 17.45 7.54 -22.32
CA GLN A 327 16.76 8.00 -21.12
C GLN A 327 15.32 7.43 -21.04
N LEU A 328 14.96 6.84 -19.90
CA LEU A 328 13.62 6.24 -19.69
C LEU A 328 12.49 7.22 -20.02
N VAL A 329 12.57 8.44 -19.53
CA VAL A 329 11.53 9.46 -19.72
C VAL A 329 11.35 9.83 -21.19
N GLU A 330 12.45 9.92 -21.93
CA GLU A 330 12.40 10.17 -23.37
C GLU A 330 11.81 8.98 -24.14
N ARG A 331 12.13 7.73 -23.74
CA ARG A 331 11.47 6.55 -24.31
C ARG A 331 9.96 6.56 -24.06
N ILE A 332 9.53 6.96 -22.85
CA ILE A 332 8.11 7.09 -22.53
C ILE A 332 7.45 8.15 -23.42
N ARG A 333 8.09 9.31 -23.56
CA ARG A 333 7.60 10.40 -24.42
C ARG A 333 7.53 9.99 -25.90
N LEU A 334 8.47 9.18 -26.34
CA LEU A 334 8.60 8.67 -27.71
C LEU A 334 8.02 7.25 -27.88
N ALA A 335 7.12 6.83 -27.00
CA ALA A 335 6.54 5.48 -27.02
C ALA A 335 5.94 5.10 -28.38
N ALA A 336 5.33 6.06 -29.07
CA ALA A 336 4.77 5.84 -30.42
C ALA A 336 5.84 5.49 -31.48
N GLU A 337 7.10 5.90 -31.29
CA GLU A 337 8.23 5.57 -32.17
C GLU A 337 8.87 4.23 -31.75
N VAL A 338 9.03 4.00 -30.47
CA VAL A 338 9.79 2.86 -29.91
C VAL A 338 8.98 1.56 -29.91
N ARG A 339 7.70 1.61 -29.46
CA ARG A 339 6.87 0.38 -29.34
C ARG A 339 6.70 -0.41 -30.65
N PRO A 340 6.50 0.20 -31.83
CA PRO A 340 6.44 -0.56 -33.07
C PRO A 340 7.69 -1.39 -33.34
N LEU A 341 8.89 -0.86 -33.01
CA LEU A 341 10.17 -1.57 -33.19
C LEU A 341 10.25 -2.81 -32.27
N LEU A 342 9.79 -2.65 -31.06
CA LEU A 342 9.71 -3.77 -30.10
C LEU A 342 8.69 -4.81 -30.56
N HIS A 343 7.49 -4.39 -31.00
CA HIS A 343 6.43 -5.29 -31.51
C HIS A 343 6.86 -6.07 -32.75
N ASP A 344 7.60 -5.45 -33.68
CA ASP A 344 8.14 -6.12 -34.85
C ASP A 344 9.07 -7.29 -34.49
N PHE A 345 9.73 -7.18 -33.32
CA PHE A 345 10.57 -8.24 -32.77
C PHE A 345 9.74 -9.25 -31.97
N THR A 346 8.97 -8.81 -30.96
CA THR A 346 8.36 -9.70 -29.98
C THR A 346 7.29 -10.61 -30.59
N LYS A 347 6.51 -10.13 -31.58
CA LYS A 347 5.48 -10.93 -32.28
C LYS A 347 6.02 -12.12 -33.09
N ARG A 348 7.34 -12.21 -33.33
CA ARG A 348 7.98 -13.33 -34.02
C ARG A 348 8.17 -14.55 -33.14
N TYR A 349 8.17 -14.38 -31.82
CA TYR A 349 8.51 -15.39 -30.83
C TYR A 349 7.34 -15.69 -29.89
N THR A 350 7.31 -16.88 -29.35
CA THR A 350 6.40 -17.25 -28.25
C THR A 350 6.80 -16.58 -26.95
N VAL A 351 5.87 -16.53 -26.00
CA VAL A 351 6.13 -16.04 -24.64
C VAL A 351 7.30 -16.79 -24.00
N ALA A 352 7.36 -18.11 -24.13
CA ALA A 352 8.42 -18.93 -23.56
C ALA A 352 9.80 -18.59 -24.16
N GLU A 353 9.90 -18.49 -25.50
CA GLU A 353 11.13 -18.12 -26.19
C GLU A 353 11.62 -16.71 -25.76
N LEU A 354 10.70 -15.73 -25.69
CA LEU A 354 11.06 -14.36 -25.28
C LEU A 354 11.57 -14.31 -23.84
N VAL A 355 10.95 -15.05 -22.93
CA VAL A 355 11.39 -15.13 -21.53
C VAL A 355 12.78 -15.76 -21.43
N GLU A 356 13.05 -16.86 -22.16
CA GLU A 356 14.36 -17.49 -22.17
C GLU A 356 15.44 -16.56 -22.74
N MET A 357 15.17 -15.91 -23.88
CA MET A 357 16.08 -14.94 -24.50
C MET A 357 16.35 -13.73 -23.58
N GLY A 358 15.33 -13.20 -22.93
CA GLY A 358 15.46 -12.06 -22.02
C GLY A 358 16.26 -12.42 -20.77
N ILE A 359 16.06 -13.61 -20.20
CA ILE A 359 16.87 -14.12 -19.08
C ILE A 359 18.35 -14.23 -19.47
N ALA A 360 18.65 -14.81 -20.65
CA ALA A 360 20.00 -14.92 -21.19
C ALA A 360 20.66 -13.54 -21.39
N SER A 361 19.88 -12.54 -21.78
CA SER A 361 20.32 -11.16 -21.98
C SER A 361 20.32 -10.31 -20.68
N ARG A 362 19.99 -10.90 -19.52
CA ARG A 362 19.88 -10.22 -18.21
C ARG A 362 18.90 -9.03 -18.20
N VAL A 363 17.84 -9.13 -18.99
CA VAL A 363 16.76 -8.15 -19.02
C VAL A 363 15.66 -8.60 -18.06
N ALA A 364 15.01 -7.64 -17.39
CA ALA A 364 13.85 -7.94 -16.56
C ALA A 364 12.64 -8.24 -17.46
N ILE A 365 12.28 -9.52 -17.53
CA ILE A 365 11.18 -10.04 -18.34
C ILE A 365 10.39 -11.09 -17.58
N ALA A 366 9.07 -11.13 -17.81
CA ALA A 366 8.18 -12.17 -17.29
C ALA A 366 6.99 -12.39 -18.23
N PRO A 367 6.37 -13.59 -18.23
CA PRO A 367 5.12 -13.78 -18.92
C PRO A 367 4.00 -12.97 -18.27
N VAL A 368 3.00 -12.55 -19.03
CA VAL A 368 1.71 -12.12 -18.49
C VAL A 368 0.86 -13.37 -18.32
N THR A 369 0.83 -13.90 -17.09
CA THR A 369 0.01 -15.08 -16.79
C THR A 369 -1.45 -14.70 -16.62
N ASP A 370 -2.36 -15.59 -17.01
CA ASP A 370 -3.76 -15.53 -16.65
C ASP A 370 -4.08 -16.40 -15.41
N LEU A 371 -5.32 -16.43 -14.97
CA LEU A 371 -5.74 -17.19 -13.79
C LEU A 371 -5.72 -18.72 -14.00
N THR A 372 -5.53 -19.20 -15.22
CA THR A 372 -5.39 -20.64 -15.53
C THR A 372 -3.94 -21.06 -15.58
N THR A 373 -3.05 -20.19 -16.03
CA THR A 373 -1.62 -20.49 -16.25
C THR A 373 -0.74 -20.08 -15.05
N VAL A 374 -1.21 -19.21 -14.16
CA VAL A 374 -0.42 -18.69 -13.04
C VAL A 374 0.10 -19.79 -12.12
N ALA A 375 -0.68 -20.85 -11.89
CA ALA A 375 -0.28 -21.95 -11.01
C ALA A 375 0.84 -22.82 -11.60
N GLU A 376 0.96 -22.85 -12.93
CA GLU A 376 1.96 -23.64 -13.66
C GLU A 376 3.25 -22.85 -13.90
N PHE A 377 3.26 -21.54 -13.58
CA PHE A 377 4.46 -20.72 -13.73
C PHE A 377 5.59 -21.25 -12.86
N ALA A 378 6.70 -21.65 -13.49
CA ALA A 378 7.77 -22.40 -12.85
C ALA A 378 8.30 -21.83 -11.53
N PRO A 379 8.49 -20.49 -11.36
CA PRO A 379 8.87 -19.90 -10.08
C PRO A 379 7.85 -20.15 -8.96
N PHE A 380 6.56 -20.11 -9.24
CA PHE A 380 5.51 -20.36 -8.23
C PHE A 380 5.37 -21.83 -7.91
N ALA A 381 5.41 -22.71 -8.93
CA ALA A 381 5.31 -24.14 -8.76
C ALA A 381 6.51 -24.69 -7.96
N ALA A 382 7.75 -24.30 -8.30
CA ALA A 382 8.95 -24.75 -7.62
C ALA A 382 9.07 -24.27 -6.16
N ARG A 383 8.38 -23.17 -5.81
CA ARG A 383 8.34 -22.59 -4.46
C ARG A 383 7.11 -23.02 -3.67
N ASP A 384 6.26 -23.87 -4.23
CA ASP A 384 4.98 -24.27 -3.61
C ASP A 384 4.16 -23.05 -3.13
N CYS A 385 4.02 -22.04 -4.02
CA CYS A 385 3.33 -20.77 -3.67
C CYS A 385 1.82 -20.91 -3.64
N ILE A 386 1.26 -21.98 -4.22
CA ILE A 386 -0.17 -22.19 -4.39
C ILE A 386 -0.60 -23.49 -3.69
N LEU A 387 -1.64 -23.35 -2.85
CA LEU A 387 -2.31 -24.46 -2.21
C LEU A 387 -3.52 -24.89 -3.05
N ARG A 388 -3.65 -26.17 -3.33
CA ARG A 388 -4.89 -26.75 -3.83
C ARG A 388 -5.57 -27.52 -2.70
N THR A 389 -6.81 -27.15 -2.41
CA THR A 389 -7.60 -27.76 -1.35
C THR A 389 -8.28 -29.06 -1.82
N GLU A 390 -8.76 -29.89 -0.91
CA GLU A 390 -9.45 -31.17 -1.21
C GLU A 390 -10.71 -30.96 -2.07
N ASP A 391 -11.41 -29.85 -1.86
CA ASP A 391 -12.57 -29.42 -2.66
C ASP A 391 -12.20 -28.74 -4.00
N GLY A 392 -10.90 -28.76 -4.37
CA GLY A 392 -10.39 -28.32 -5.66
C GLY A 392 -10.14 -26.81 -5.77
N VAL A 393 -10.42 -26.03 -4.73
CA VAL A 393 -10.14 -24.59 -4.73
C VAL A 393 -8.63 -24.34 -4.68
N THR A 394 -8.16 -23.50 -5.60
CA THR A 394 -6.76 -23.06 -5.66
C THR A 394 -6.61 -21.71 -4.96
N PHE A 395 -5.65 -21.60 -4.05
CA PHE A 395 -5.44 -20.37 -3.27
C PHE A 395 -3.95 -20.15 -2.97
N PRO A 396 -3.42 -18.91 -3.08
CA PRO A 396 -2.03 -18.62 -2.70
C PRO A 396 -1.76 -18.87 -1.22
N ARG A 397 -0.57 -19.40 -0.92
CA ARG A 397 -0.08 -19.55 0.45
C ARG A 397 0.27 -18.22 1.08
N ASN A 398 0.58 -18.26 2.39
CA ASN A 398 1.09 -17.10 3.12
C ASN A 398 2.38 -16.56 2.44
N PRO A 399 2.42 -15.29 2.03
CA PRO A 399 3.61 -14.69 1.43
C PRO A 399 4.71 -14.38 2.45
N ILE A 400 4.41 -14.41 3.75
CA ILE A 400 5.38 -14.25 4.83
C ILE A 400 5.86 -15.63 5.23
N ARG A 401 7.01 -16.04 4.72
CA ARG A 401 7.64 -17.33 5.08
C ARG A 401 8.51 -17.13 6.31
N VAL A 402 8.27 -17.92 7.35
CA VAL A 402 9.04 -17.88 8.59
C VAL A 402 9.94 -19.10 8.60
N HIS A 403 11.25 -18.88 8.53
CA HIS A 403 12.24 -19.95 8.64
C HIS A 403 12.62 -20.15 10.10
N ALA A 404 12.85 -21.41 10.49
CA ALA A 404 13.28 -21.74 11.86
C ALA A 404 14.57 -20.99 12.18
N ALA A 405 14.57 -20.25 13.29
CA ALA A 405 15.82 -19.75 13.84
C ALA A 405 16.63 -20.92 14.41
N PRO A 406 17.97 -20.93 14.28
CA PRO A 406 18.78 -21.87 15.02
C PRO A 406 18.41 -21.82 16.50
N ASP A 407 18.41 -22.98 17.18
CA ASP A 407 18.23 -23.03 18.63
C ASP A 407 19.45 -22.38 19.33
N THR A 408 19.43 -21.06 19.36
CA THR A 408 20.40 -20.29 20.13
C THR A 408 19.95 -20.27 21.58
N THR A 409 20.71 -20.90 22.45
CA THR A 409 20.52 -20.92 23.91
C THR A 409 20.83 -19.53 24.54
N ALA A 410 21.35 -18.59 23.78
CA ALA A 410 21.63 -17.23 24.23
C ALA A 410 20.34 -16.41 24.21
N LEU A 411 19.66 -16.36 25.34
CA LEU A 411 18.65 -15.34 25.62
C LEU A 411 19.39 -13.99 25.71
N GLY A 412 19.37 -13.21 24.64
CA GLY A 412 19.81 -11.83 24.70
C GLY A 412 18.94 -11.04 25.68
N THR A 413 19.50 -10.00 26.29
CA THR A 413 18.75 -9.12 27.16
C THR A 413 17.54 -8.59 26.42
N VAL A 414 16.36 -8.98 26.88
CA VAL A 414 15.10 -8.36 26.45
C VAL A 414 15.21 -6.91 26.86
N GLY A 415 15.21 -5.98 25.89
CA GLY A 415 15.16 -4.56 26.24
C GLY A 415 13.95 -4.31 27.13
N ASP A 416 14.12 -3.49 28.16
CA ASP A 416 13.08 -3.20 29.13
C ASP A 416 11.83 -2.60 28.42
N PRO A 417 10.75 -3.35 28.27
CA PRO A 417 9.55 -2.85 27.59
C PRO A 417 8.85 -1.72 28.35
N SER A 418 9.23 -1.48 29.61
CA SER A 418 8.64 -0.41 30.44
C SER A 418 9.07 1.00 30.03
N ARG A 419 10.00 1.13 29.06
CA ARG A 419 10.55 2.42 28.59
C ARG A 419 9.93 2.95 27.31
N LEU A 420 8.82 2.41 26.82
CA LEU A 420 8.19 2.81 25.56
C LEU A 420 7.18 3.98 25.79
N PRO A 421 7.55 5.28 25.62
CA PRO A 421 6.67 6.33 26.13
C PRO A 421 5.66 6.90 25.13
N ARG A 422 5.81 6.80 23.81
CA ARG A 422 4.86 7.47 22.88
C ARG A 422 4.61 6.77 21.52
N ARG A 423 5.58 6.00 21.02
CA ARG A 423 5.47 5.30 19.73
C ARG A 423 5.74 3.80 19.93
N PRO A 424 5.04 2.89 19.25
CA PRO A 424 5.10 1.43 19.49
C PRO A 424 6.50 0.81 19.41
N LEU A 425 7.40 1.39 18.59
CA LEU A 425 8.76 0.87 18.35
C LEU A 425 9.86 1.77 18.93
N HIS A 426 9.55 2.65 19.88
CA HIS A 426 10.58 3.46 20.51
C HIS A 426 11.64 2.57 21.19
N GLY A 427 12.93 2.82 20.89
CA GLY A 427 14.05 2.01 21.37
C GLY A 427 14.38 0.78 20.52
N VAL A 428 13.60 0.52 19.45
CA VAL A 428 13.93 -0.49 18.45
C VAL A 428 14.88 0.11 17.44
N ARG A 429 16.08 -0.48 17.25
CA ARG A 429 17.02 -0.11 16.18
C ARG A 429 16.88 -1.07 14.99
N VAL A 430 16.88 -0.52 13.80
CA VAL A 430 16.77 -1.23 12.52
C VAL A 430 17.97 -0.87 11.64
N THR A 431 18.72 -1.86 11.20
CA THR A 431 19.66 -1.69 10.09
C THR A 431 18.94 -1.99 8.79
N GLU A 432 19.03 -1.08 7.82
CA GLU A 432 18.44 -1.23 6.50
C GLU A 432 19.53 -1.28 5.44
N ILE A 433 19.64 -2.42 4.75
CA ILE A 433 20.52 -2.61 3.59
C ILE A 433 19.60 -2.91 2.40
N ALA A 434 18.93 -1.86 1.90
CA ALA A 434 17.87 -2.01 0.91
C ALA A 434 17.95 -0.91 -0.15
N SER A 435 17.31 -1.15 -1.30
CA SER A 435 17.31 -0.24 -2.45
C SER A 435 15.94 -0.21 -3.12
N PHE A 436 15.70 0.74 -4.00
CA PHE A 436 14.42 0.98 -4.67
C PHE A 436 13.29 1.36 -3.70
N GLN A 437 12.15 0.63 -3.71
CA GLN A 437 10.95 1.02 -2.98
C GLN A 437 10.58 0.03 -1.86
N ALA A 438 10.46 -1.26 -2.14
CA ALA A 438 9.85 -2.23 -1.23
C ALA A 438 10.56 -2.34 0.13
N GLY A 439 11.87 -2.57 0.15
CA GLY A 439 12.68 -2.62 1.39
C GLY A 439 12.71 -1.28 2.13
N PRO A 440 13.05 -0.17 1.44
CA PRO A 440 13.05 1.15 2.06
C PRO A 440 11.71 1.57 2.67
N LEU A 441 10.58 1.20 2.08
CA LEU A 441 9.26 1.48 2.66
C LEU A 441 9.03 0.72 3.98
N VAL A 442 9.55 -0.50 4.14
CA VAL A 442 9.51 -1.20 5.45
C VAL A 442 10.22 -0.36 6.51
N GLY A 443 11.44 0.11 6.21
CA GLY A 443 12.17 1.00 7.11
C GLY A 443 11.38 2.27 7.44
N SER A 444 10.78 2.94 6.45
CA SER A 444 9.94 4.13 6.67
C SER A 444 8.72 3.84 7.56
N TYR A 445 8.05 2.71 7.38
CA TYR A 445 6.89 2.34 8.21
C TYR A 445 7.33 2.05 9.66
N LEU A 446 8.47 1.35 9.83
CA LEU A 446 9.02 1.11 11.17
C LEU A 446 9.50 2.42 11.84
N ALA A 447 10.12 3.35 11.09
CA ALA A 447 10.50 4.68 11.57
C ALA A 447 9.28 5.49 12.01
N SER A 448 8.22 5.51 11.20
CA SER A 448 6.94 6.17 11.54
C SER A 448 6.27 5.57 12.79
N LEU A 449 6.52 4.29 13.09
CA LEU A 449 6.11 3.64 14.34
C LEU A 449 7.08 3.91 15.50
N GLY A 450 8.18 4.63 15.29
CA GLY A 450 9.12 5.11 16.31
C GLY A 450 10.46 4.38 16.38
N ALA A 451 10.78 3.49 15.45
CA ALA A 451 12.08 2.83 15.38
C ALA A 451 13.19 3.80 14.94
N ASP A 452 14.42 3.56 15.44
CA ASP A 452 15.66 4.19 14.97
C ASP A 452 16.17 3.41 13.74
N VAL A 453 15.87 3.90 12.55
CA VAL A 453 16.22 3.23 11.28
C VAL A 453 17.48 3.82 10.69
N ILE A 454 18.52 3.00 10.55
CA ILE A 454 19.80 3.36 9.97
C ILE A 454 19.92 2.71 8.59
N ARG A 455 19.89 3.52 7.55
CA ARG A 455 20.07 3.13 6.17
C ARG A 455 21.55 3.10 5.81
N VAL A 456 22.02 1.98 5.30
CA VAL A 456 23.38 1.82 4.75
C VAL A 456 23.37 2.05 3.26
N GLU A 457 24.22 2.93 2.77
CA GLU A 457 24.34 3.26 1.33
C GLU A 457 25.77 3.12 0.84
N SER A 458 25.93 2.61 -0.40
CA SER A 458 27.20 2.52 -1.09
C SER A 458 27.41 3.72 -2.03
N ALA A 459 28.56 4.40 -1.94
CA ALA A 459 28.87 5.50 -2.85
C ALA A 459 29.17 5.01 -4.27
N THR A 460 29.71 3.80 -4.41
CA THR A 460 30.03 3.22 -5.72
C THR A 460 28.85 2.57 -6.40
N ARG A 461 27.83 2.21 -5.64
CA ARG A 461 26.56 1.61 -6.10
C ARG A 461 25.38 2.22 -5.37
N PRO A 462 25.13 3.54 -5.56
CA PRO A 462 24.06 4.22 -4.86
C PRO A 462 22.67 3.70 -5.27
N ASP A 463 21.68 3.97 -4.44
CA ASP A 463 20.30 3.64 -4.76
C ASP A 463 19.83 4.37 -6.03
N ALA A 464 19.33 3.63 -7.01
CA ALA A 464 18.84 4.18 -8.27
C ALA A 464 17.66 5.18 -8.05
N MET A 465 16.93 5.07 -6.92
CA MET A 465 15.85 6.00 -6.59
C MET A 465 16.35 7.43 -6.33
N ARG A 466 17.63 7.61 -5.95
CA ARG A 466 18.25 8.94 -5.85
C ARG A 466 18.39 9.67 -7.21
N PHE A 467 18.26 8.92 -8.32
CA PHE A 467 18.39 9.46 -9.69
C PHE A 467 17.09 9.33 -10.50
N THR A 468 16.00 8.90 -9.86
CA THR A 468 14.71 8.68 -10.52
C THR A 468 13.75 9.84 -10.24
N GLY A 469 13.22 10.43 -11.31
CA GLY A 469 12.22 11.50 -11.22
C GLY A 469 12.81 12.92 -11.25
N THR A 470 14.14 13.09 -11.26
CA THR A 470 14.82 14.39 -11.37
C THR A 470 15.85 14.33 -12.49
N PRO A 471 15.92 15.32 -13.40
CA PRO A 471 16.94 15.35 -14.45
C PRO A 471 18.36 15.38 -13.88
N SER A 472 19.28 14.64 -14.49
CA SER A 472 20.69 14.58 -14.07
C SER A 472 21.46 15.91 -14.23
N THR A 473 20.87 16.86 -14.96
CA THR A 473 21.42 18.23 -15.15
C THR A 473 21.16 19.15 -13.96
N VAL A 474 20.26 18.75 -13.03
CA VAL A 474 19.97 19.53 -11.83
C VAL A 474 21.06 19.31 -10.80
N ASP A 475 21.52 20.40 -10.18
CA ASP A 475 22.54 20.33 -9.12
C ASP A 475 22.06 19.44 -7.96
N ARG A 476 22.95 18.52 -7.56
CA ARG A 476 22.65 17.51 -6.53
C ARG A 476 21.30 16.79 -6.77
N CYS A 477 21.05 16.38 -8.01
CA CYS A 477 19.83 15.70 -8.42
C CYS A 477 19.50 14.48 -7.52
N TRP A 478 20.53 13.81 -6.99
CA TRP A 478 20.37 12.66 -6.07
C TRP A 478 19.81 13.02 -4.70
N GLU A 479 19.78 14.29 -4.30
CA GLU A 479 19.13 14.77 -3.09
C GLU A 479 17.73 15.37 -3.34
N ARG A 480 17.29 15.42 -4.60
CA ARG A 480 16.03 16.05 -5.01
C ARG A 480 15.01 15.04 -5.55
N ALA A 481 15.37 13.78 -5.61
CA ALA A 481 14.54 12.74 -6.19
C ALA A 481 13.32 12.42 -5.31
N ALA A 482 12.12 12.68 -5.83
CA ALA A 482 10.85 12.40 -5.16
C ALA A 482 10.69 10.92 -4.78
N SER A 483 11.17 10.03 -5.64
CA SER A 483 11.14 8.58 -5.43
C SER A 483 11.96 8.14 -4.22
N PHE A 484 13.13 8.76 -3.98
CA PHE A 484 13.94 8.51 -2.79
C PHE A 484 13.29 9.14 -1.55
N ALA A 485 12.88 10.40 -1.64
CA ALA A 485 12.30 11.14 -0.54
C ALA A 485 11.05 10.44 0.04
N GLY A 486 10.18 9.89 -0.83
CA GLY A 486 8.95 9.22 -0.41
C GLY A 486 9.14 7.92 0.38
N ALA A 487 10.29 7.25 0.22
CA ALA A 487 10.57 5.98 0.86
C ALA A 487 11.57 6.08 2.04
N ASN A 488 12.09 7.28 2.37
CA ASN A 488 13.20 7.40 3.30
C ASN A 488 13.02 8.46 4.41
N VAL A 489 11.80 8.93 4.63
CA VAL A 489 11.48 9.86 5.72
C VAL A 489 11.80 9.22 7.09
N ASP A 490 12.25 10.02 8.05
CA ASP A 490 12.60 9.63 9.43
C ASP A 490 13.79 8.67 9.58
N LYS A 491 14.60 8.46 8.53
CA LYS A 491 15.78 7.61 8.62
C LYS A 491 17.07 8.40 8.88
N ARG A 492 18.10 7.69 9.36
CA ARG A 492 19.48 8.14 9.35
C ARG A 492 20.23 7.43 8.21
N SER A 493 21.17 8.09 7.52
CA SER A 493 21.97 7.51 6.45
C SER A 493 23.43 7.41 6.86
N VAL A 494 24.01 6.23 6.60
CA VAL A 494 25.43 5.92 6.76
C VAL A 494 26.00 5.44 5.43
N ALA A 495 27.08 6.08 4.97
CA ALA A 495 27.82 5.62 3.80
C ALA A 495 28.83 4.53 4.22
N ALA A 496 28.69 3.33 3.64
CA ALA A 496 29.61 2.23 3.89
C ALA A 496 29.73 1.30 2.68
N GLU A 497 30.94 1.01 2.25
CA GLU A 497 31.24 0.09 1.16
C GLU A 497 31.44 -1.33 1.69
N LEU A 498 30.52 -2.25 1.40
CA LEU A 498 30.60 -3.65 1.88
C LEU A 498 31.84 -4.43 1.37
N ASN A 499 32.49 -3.94 0.32
CA ASN A 499 33.72 -4.52 -0.20
C ASN A 499 35.01 -3.90 0.42
N ASP A 500 34.86 -2.82 1.20
CA ASP A 500 35.95 -2.22 2.00
C ASP A 500 35.90 -2.82 3.41
N PRO A 501 37.00 -3.32 3.99
CA PRO A 501 37.02 -3.87 5.35
C PRO A 501 36.46 -2.91 6.41
N ARG A 502 36.67 -1.60 6.26
CA ARG A 502 36.13 -0.58 7.17
C ARG A 502 34.60 -0.47 7.07
N GLY A 503 34.11 -0.42 5.83
CA GLY A 503 32.65 -0.39 5.59
C GLY A 503 31.98 -1.67 6.07
N ARG A 504 32.64 -2.81 5.93
CA ARG A 504 32.18 -4.08 6.48
C ARG A 504 32.12 -4.03 8.01
N GLU A 505 33.15 -3.52 8.70
CA GLU A 505 33.16 -3.38 10.17
C GLU A 505 32.05 -2.45 10.66
N ILE A 506 31.78 -1.34 9.97
CA ILE A 506 30.64 -0.46 10.27
C ILE A 506 29.33 -1.26 10.23
N VAL A 507 29.12 -2.03 9.16
CA VAL A 507 27.89 -2.82 8.99
C VAL A 507 27.79 -3.92 10.04
N ASP A 508 28.85 -4.61 10.37
CA ASP A 508 28.86 -5.67 11.39
C ASP A 508 28.50 -5.10 12.78
N ARG A 509 29.06 -3.94 13.17
CA ARG A 509 28.69 -3.26 14.43
C ARG A 509 27.26 -2.72 14.42
N LEU A 510 26.77 -2.22 13.29
CA LEU A 510 25.35 -1.84 13.13
C LEU A 510 24.43 -3.03 13.37
N ILE A 511 24.69 -4.15 12.71
CA ILE A 511 23.91 -5.38 12.86
C ILE A 511 23.96 -5.86 14.32
N ALA A 512 25.13 -5.89 14.94
CA ALA A 512 25.31 -6.33 16.34
C ALA A 512 24.50 -5.46 17.31
N SER A 513 24.27 -4.19 17.01
CA SER A 513 23.50 -3.26 17.83
C SER A 513 22.00 -3.23 17.48
N SER A 514 21.56 -3.95 16.47
CA SER A 514 20.21 -3.84 15.91
C SER A 514 19.26 -4.93 16.41
N HIS A 515 17.96 -4.61 16.37
CA HIS A 515 16.87 -5.54 16.65
C HIS A 515 16.36 -6.19 15.36
N VAL A 516 16.44 -5.44 14.26
CA VAL A 516 15.94 -5.84 12.95
C VAL A 516 16.99 -5.52 11.89
N LEU A 517 17.14 -6.43 10.92
CA LEU A 517 17.81 -6.19 9.63
C LEU A 517 16.77 -6.31 8.52
N VAL A 518 16.67 -5.28 7.68
CA VAL A 518 15.82 -5.29 6.46
C VAL A 518 16.72 -5.26 5.23
N GLU A 519 16.48 -6.18 4.29
CA GLU A 519 17.18 -6.21 3.00
C GLU A 519 16.24 -6.64 1.85
N ASN A 520 16.54 -6.21 0.61
CA ASN A 520 15.72 -6.56 -0.57
C ASN A 520 16.55 -6.80 -1.84
N TYR A 521 17.80 -7.19 -1.68
CA TYR A 521 18.65 -7.55 -2.81
C TYR A 521 18.35 -8.97 -3.34
N VAL A 522 18.92 -9.28 -4.49
CA VAL A 522 19.03 -10.68 -4.95
C VAL A 522 19.85 -11.45 -3.90
N PRO A 523 19.41 -12.62 -3.42
CA PRO A 523 19.96 -13.27 -2.23
C PRO A 523 21.47 -13.38 -2.20
N ARG A 524 22.10 -13.77 -3.32
CA ARG A 524 23.56 -13.92 -3.43
C ARG A 524 24.35 -12.64 -3.06
N VAL A 525 23.74 -11.46 -3.15
CA VAL A 525 24.46 -10.19 -2.90
C VAL A 525 24.94 -10.09 -1.46
N LEU A 526 24.12 -10.46 -0.50
CA LEU A 526 24.47 -10.52 0.92
C LEU A 526 25.06 -11.86 1.31
N ASP A 527 24.57 -12.98 0.74
CA ASP A 527 25.07 -14.32 1.01
C ASP A 527 26.57 -14.45 0.66
N ASP A 528 26.99 -13.97 -0.53
CA ASP A 528 28.42 -13.96 -0.96
C ASP A 528 29.32 -13.12 -0.03
N ARG A 529 28.74 -12.30 0.84
CA ARG A 529 29.43 -11.45 1.82
C ARG A 529 29.33 -11.99 3.25
N GLY A 530 28.79 -13.19 3.44
CA GLY A 530 28.55 -13.77 4.77
C GLY A 530 27.56 -12.96 5.61
N LEU A 531 26.60 -12.29 4.96
CA LEU A 531 25.46 -11.62 5.57
C LEU A 531 24.15 -12.36 5.27
N ASP A 532 24.24 -13.68 5.07
CA ASP A 532 23.13 -14.59 5.15
C ASP A 532 22.62 -14.70 6.61
N TYR A 533 21.52 -15.40 6.84
CA TYR A 533 20.93 -15.46 8.19
C TYR A 533 21.90 -16.06 9.22
N ALA A 534 22.73 -17.03 8.84
CA ALA A 534 23.72 -17.64 9.73
C ALA A 534 24.82 -16.63 10.13
N GLY A 535 25.37 -15.89 9.17
CA GLY A 535 26.35 -14.85 9.42
C GLY A 535 25.79 -13.71 10.26
N VAL A 536 24.58 -13.29 9.98
CA VAL A 536 23.89 -12.21 10.74
C VAL A 536 23.60 -12.64 12.19
N THR A 537 23.18 -13.89 12.42
CA THR A 537 22.95 -14.42 13.79
C THR A 537 24.24 -14.64 14.56
N ALA A 538 25.37 -14.82 13.90
CA ALA A 538 26.68 -14.84 14.57
C ALA A 538 27.05 -13.47 15.16
N LEU A 539 26.59 -12.37 14.54
CA LEU A 539 26.78 -11.00 15.03
C LEU A 539 25.71 -10.62 16.08
N GLN A 540 24.45 -11.01 15.84
CA GLN A 540 23.32 -10.71 16.73
C GLN A 540 22.37 -11.93 16.81
N PRO A 541 22.51 -12.78 17.82
CA PRO A 541 21.84 -14.09 17.90
C PRO A 541 20.30 -14.06 17.85
N ASN A 542 19.69 -12.99 18.32
CA ASN A 542 18.22 -12.85 18.38
C ASN A 542 17.68 -11.76 17.45
N ILE A 543 18.38 -11.49 16.37
CA ILE A 543 17.93 -10.53 15.36
C ILE A 543 16.70 -11.04 14.60
N VAL A 544 15.82 -10.11 14.22
CA VAL A 544 14.78 -10.34 13.22
C VAL A 544 15.33 -9.91 11.86
N MET A 545 15.56 -10.87 10.96
CA MET A 545 15.98 -10.58 9.59
C MET A 545 14.79 -10.68 8.64
N THR A 546 14.47 -9.57 7.96
CA THR A 546 13.41 -9.48 6.96
C THR A 546 14.02 -9.34 5.57
N ARG A 547 13.92 -10.39 4.76
CA ARG A 547 14.42 -10.45 3.37
C ARG A 547 13.26 -10.30 2.39
N MET A 548 13.44 -9.46 1.37
CA MET A 548 12.41 -9.16 0.37
C MET A 548 12.93 -9.34 -1.08
N PRO A 549 13.39 -10.52 -1.48
CA PRO A 549 13.81 -10.75 -2.85
C PRO A 549 12.61 -10.73 -3.81
N ALA A 550 12.82 -10.27 -5.05
CA ALA A 550 11.73 -10.19 -6.01
C ALA A 550 11.10 -11.57 -6.31
N TRP A 551 11.93 -12.60 -6.52
CA TRP A 551 11.53 -13.96 -6.91
C TRP A 551 11.74 -15.02 -5.84
N GLY A 552 12.04 -14.60 -4.60
CA GLY A 552 12.35 -15.48 -3.48
C GLY A 552 13.80 -15.95 -3.43
N SER A 553 14.18 -16.56 -2.30
CA SER A 553 15.53 -17.09 -2.06
C SER A 553 15.75 -18.50 -2.61
N THR A 554 14.67 -19.13 -3.08
CA THR A 554 14.68 -20.49 -3.67
C THR A 554 14.01 -20.48 -5.04
N GLY A 555 14.11 -21.61 -5.75
CA GLY A 555 13.48 -21.78 -7.07
C GLY A 555 14.34 -21.30 -8.23
N PRO A 556 13.84 -21.48 -9.49
CA PRO A 556 14.64 -21.27 -10.69
C PRO A 556 15.00 -19.81 -10.95
N TRP A 557 14.23 -18.85 -10.43
CA TRP A 557 14.45 -17.42 -10.66
C TRP A 557 15.09 -16.67 -9.47
N ARG A 558 15.59 -17.37 -8.45
CA ARG A 558 16.21 -16.74 -7.26
C ARG A 558 17.33 -15.74 -7.57
N GLY A 559 18.00 -15.88 -8.70
CA GLY A 559 19.09 -15.03 -9.16
C GLY A 559 18.68 -14.00 -10.22
N GLN A 560 17.41 -14.00 -10.65
CA GLN A 560 16.95 -13.10 -11.69
C GLN A 560 16.60 -11.72 -11.15
N PRO A 561 16.87 -10.65 -11.92
CA PRO A 561 16.37 -9.33 -11.58
C PRO A 561 14.84 -9.33 -11.68
N GLY A 562 14.17 -8.77 -10.69
CA GLY A 562 12.73 -8.59 -10.69
C GLY A 562 12.39 -7.15 -10.36
N LEU A 563 11.39 -6.62 -11.07
CA LEU A 563 10.80 -5.33 -10.83
C LEU A 563 9.31 -5.52 -10.59
N THR A 564 8.68 -4.58 -9.91
CA THR A 564 7.24 -4.63 -9.62
C THR A 564 6.39 -4.96 -10.85
N PHE A 565 6.74 -4.41 -12.01
CA PHE A 565 6.04 -4.65 -13.28
C PHE A 565 6.06 -6.12 -13.74
N THR A 566 7.25 -6.74 -13.71
CA THR A 566 7.41 -8.16 -14.10
C THR A 566 6.74 -9.10 -13.09
N VAL A 567 6.77 -8.74 -11.83
CA VAL A 567 6.11 -9.48 -10.75
C VAL A 567 4.59 -9.44 -10.90
N ASN A 568 4.02 -8.26 -11.20
CA ASN A 568 2.57 -8.08 -11.43
C ASN A 568 2.08 -8.82 -12.65
N ALA A 569 2.87 -8.83 -13.73
CA ALA A 569 2.56 -9.59 -14.92
C ALA A 569 2.50 -11.09 -14.64
N ALA A 570 3.51 -11.62 -13.93
CA ALA A 570 3.59 -13.04 -13.60
C ALA A 570 2.55 -13.52 -12.59
N SER A 571 1.91 -12.60 -11.81
CA SER A 571 0.91 -12.91 -10.79
C SER A 571 -0.54 -12.69 -11.25
N SER A 572 -0.79 -12.57 -12.54
CA SER A 572 -2.09 -12.32 -13.18
C SER A 572 -2.70 -10.93 -12.93
N VAL A 573 -2.11 -10.07 -12.11
CA VAL A 573 -2.68 -8.75 -11.80
C VAL A 573 -2.78 -7.89 -13.05
N SER A 574 -1.72 -7.86 -13.87
CA SER A 574 -1.71 -7.15 -15.15
C SER A 574 -2.75 -7.72 -16.12
N TRP A 575 -2.90 -9.05 -16.16
CA TRP A 575 -3.87 -9.70 -17.02
C TRP A 575 -5.32 -9.36 -16.63
N MET A 576 -5.63 -9.26 -15.34
CA MET A 576 -6.99 -8.95 -14.87
C MET A 576 -7.37 -7.49 -15.02
N SER A 577 -6.42 -6.61 -15.32
CA SER A 577 -6.62 -5.17 -15.42
C SER A 577 -6.66 -4.73 -16.87
N GLY A 578 -7.53 -3.78 -17.21
CA GLY A 578 -7.75 -3.29 -18.58
C GLY A 578 -9.06 -3.76 -19.20
N TYR A 579 -9.26 -3.43 -20.46
CA TYR A 579 -10.43 -3.84 -21.25
C TYR A 579 -10.21 -5.23 -21.89
N GLU A 580 -11.30 -5.98 -22.10
CA GLU A 580 -11.26 -7.35 -22.63
C GLU A 580 -10.60 -7.43 -24.02
N ASP A 581 -10.93 -6.47 -24.88
CA ASP A 581 -10.46 -6.35 -26.27
C ASP A 581 -9.15 -5.57 -26.42
N GLY A 582 -8.55 -5.15 -25.29
CA GLY A 582 -7.31 -4.39 -25.23
C GLY A 582 -6.10 -5.19 -24.74
N GLU A 583 -4.96 -4.53 -24.66
CA GLU A 583 -3.77 -5.08 -24.00
C GLU A 583 -3.95 -5.15 -22.46
N PRO A 584 -3.30 -6.11 -21.77
CA PRO A 584 -3.24 -6.13 -20.32
C PRO A 584 -2.61 -4.84 -19.78
N LEU A 585 -3.01 -4.43 -18.60
CA LEU A 585 -2.56 -3.17 -18.02
C LEU A 585 -1.18 -3.31 -17.36
N LEU A 586 -0.30 -2.35 -17.60
CA LEU A 586 0.94 -2.19 -16.82
C LEU A 586 0.60 -1.47 -15.51
N THR A 587 0.41 -2.23 -14.44
CA THR A 587 -0.21 -1.75 -13.18
C THR A 587 0.67 -0.86 -12.29
N GLY A 588 1.74 -0.26 -12.81
CA GLY A 588 2.55 0.73 -12.10
C GLY A 588 3.28 0.17 -10.85
N THR A 589 3.76 1.08 -10.00
CA THR A 589 4.61 0.79 -8.84
C THR A 589 3.83 0.57 -7.52
N VAL A 590 2.54 0.29 -7.58
CA VAL A 590 1.67 0.16 -6.39
C VAL A 590 1.96 -1.08 -5.55
N PHE A 591 2.64 -2.09 -6.11
CA PHE A 591 2.86 -3.37 -5.43
C PHE A 591 4.06 -3.38 -4.49
N ASP A 592 5.05 -2.53 -4.69
CA ASP A 592 6.14 -2.36 -3.73
C ASP A 592 5.62 -1.90 -2.35
N PRO A 593 4.72 -0.89 -2.24
CA PRO A 593 4.07 -0.57 -0.98
C PRO A 593 3.26 -1.73 -0.37
N ILE A 594 2.56 -2.53 -1.18
CA ILE A 594 1.80 -3.69 -0.68
C ILE A 594 2.75 -4.73 -0.07
N ALA A 595 3.86 -5.01 -0.75
CA ALA A 595 4.88 -5.93 -0.25
C ALA A 595 5.53 -5.40 1.03
N ALA A 596 5.80 -4.09 1.09
CA ALA A 596 6.38 -3.45 2.27
C ALA A 596 5.44 -3.52 3.48
N VAL A 597 4.15 -3.24 3.32
CA VAL A 597 3.17 -3.37 4.42
C VAL A 597 3.07 -4.83 4.87
N THR A 598 3.05 -5.79 3.94
CA THR A 598 3.03 -7.23 4.26
C THR A 598 4.28 -7.64 5.05
N ALA A 599 5.47 -7.19 4.62
CA ALA A 599 6.73 -7.45 5.34
C ALA A 599 6.75 -6.79 6.73
N THR A 600 6.15 -5.59 6.85
CA THR A 600 6.01 -4.90 8.14
C THR A 600 5.14 -5.72 9.11
N VAL A 601 4.02 -6.31 8.66
CA VAL A 601 3.22 -7.23 9.50
C VAL A 601 4.08 -8.37 10.05
N GLY A 602 4.85 -9.05 9.18
CA GLY A 602 5.75 -10.15 9.59
C GLY A 602 6.83 -9.69 10.57
N THR A 603 7.46 -8.54 10.28
CA THR A 603 8.51 -7.96 11.14
C THR A 603 7.98 -7.62 12.54
N LEU A 604 6.78 -7.00 12.63
CA LEU A 604 6.16 -6.69 13.91
C LEU A 604 5.76 -7.95 14.69
N ALA A 605 5.26 -9.00 14.01
CA ALA A 605 4.95 -10.27 14.63
C ALA A 605 6.23 -10.96 15.15
N ALA A 606 7.33 -10.91 14.40
CA ALA A 606 8.62 -11.44 14.84
C ALA A 606 9.20 -10.63 16.02
N LEU A 607 9.06 -9.32 16.04
CA LEU A 607 9.41 -8.46 17.18
C LEU A 607 8.55 -8.79 18.41
N TRP A 608 7.25 -9.04 18.24
CA TRP A 608 6.38 -9.51 19.32
C TRP A 608 6.94 -10.77 19.96
N ARG A 609 7.25 -11.80 19.16
CA ARG A 609 7.86 -13.05 19.64
C ARG A 609 9.21 -12.80 20.31
N ARG A 610 10.07 -11.97 19.69
CA ARG A 610 11.40 -11.62 20.24
C ARG A 610 11.31 -10.99 21.62
N PHE A 611 10.42 -10.02 21.84
CA PHE A 611 10.26 -9.38 23.15
C PHE A 611 9.68 -10.30 24.21
N ARG A 612 8.95 -11.35 23.84
CA ARG A 612 8.36 -12.30 24.78
C ARG A 612 9.27 -13.50 25.07
N THR A 613 10.02 -13.96 24.09
CA THR A 613 10.77 -15.23 24.17
C THR A 613 12.28 -15.06 24.08
N GLY A 614 12.78 -13.87 23.72
CA GLY A 614 14.18 -13.62 23.43
C GLY A 614 14.66 -14.23 22.10
N ARG A 615 13.77 -14.80 21.28
CA ARG A 615 14.14 -15.48 20.03
C ARG A 615 13.90 -14.57 18.82
N GLY A 616 14.90 -14.45 17.94
CA GLY A 616 14.78 -13.79 16.65
C GLY A 616 13.98 -14.62 15.64
N ALA A 617 13.96 -14.14 14.38
CA ALA A 617 13.31 -14.84 13.26
C ALA A 617 13.96 -14.47 11.93
N HIS A 618 13.97 -15.41 10.99
CA HIS A 618 14.26 -15.15 9.58
C HIS A 618 12.97 -15.15 8.80
N LEU A 619 12.62 -13.99 8.24
CA LEU A 619 11.45 -13.80 7.42
C LEU A 619 11.86 -13.62 5.96
N GLU A 620 11.23 -14.38 5.06
CA GLU A 620 11.28 -14.15 3.64
C GLU A 620 9.90 -13.66 3.17
N VAL A 621 9.85 -12.48 2.55
CA VAL A 621 8.63 -11.88 1.97
C VAL A 621 8.94 -11.53 0.52
N ALA A 622 8.86 -12.53 -0.36
CA ALA A 622 9.13 -12.33 -1.78
C ALA A 622 8.03 -11.48 -2.44
N LEU A 623 8.44 -10.52 -3.29
CA LEU A 623 7.47 -9.64 -3.96
C LEU A 623 6.48 -10.45 -4.80
N CYS A 624 6.94 -11.51 -5.47
CA CYS A 624 6.12 -12.37 -6.30
C CYS A 624 5.05 -13.16 -5.49
N ASP A 625 5.38 -13.60 -4.27
CA ASP A 625 4.43 -14.28 -3.39
C ASP A 625 3.33 -13.31 -2.90
N VAL A 626 3.71 -12.04 -2.61
CA VAL A 626 2.75 -10.99 -2.23
C VAL A 626 1.84 -10.63 -3.40
N ALA A 627 2.39 -10.41 -4.60
CA ALA A 627 1.60 -10.09 -5.79
C ALA A 627 0.63 -11.24 -6.16
N LEU A 628 1.07 -12.49 -6.00
CA LEU A 628 0.21 -13.66 -6.16
C LEU A 628 -0.94 -13.65 -5.14
N GLN A 629 -0.69 -13.28 -3.88
CA GLN A 629 -1.73 -13.17 -2.86
C GLN A 629 -2.74 -12.05 -3.18
N VAL A 630 -2.32 -10.98 -3.85
CA VAL A 630 -3.24 -9.92 -4.31
C VAL A 630 -4.28 -10.46 -5.28
N SER A 631 -3.94 -11.43 -6.11
CA SER A 631 -4.85 -12.13 -7.05
C SER A 631 -5.63 -13.28 -6.42
N ALA A 632 -5.51 -13.51 -5.11
CA ALA A 632 -5.96 -14.74 -4.45
C ALA A 632 -7.45 -15.06 -4.66
N LEU A 633 -8.32 -14.06 -4.52
CA LEU A 633 -9.77 -14.28 -4.65
C LEU A 633 -10.17 -14.61 -6.09
N GLN A 634 -9.50 -13.98 -7.06
CA GLN A 634 -9.72 -14.23 -8.48
C GLN A 634 -9.20 -15.62 -8.90
N ILE A 635 -8.02 -16.01 -8.38
CA ILE A 635 -7.48 -17.37 -8.57
C ILE A 635 -8.45 -18.40 -7.99
N ALA A 636 -8.97 -18.17 -6.77
CA ALA A 636 -9.95 -19.05 -6.16
C ALA A 636 -11.24 -19.14 -6.99
N ALA A 637 -11.76 -18.02 -7.47
CA ALA A 637 -12.94 -17.98 -8.33
C ALA A 637 -12.69 -18.70 -9.68
N GLY A 638 -11.53 -18.51 -10.30
CA GLY A 638 -11.12 -19.17 -11.54
C GLY A 638 -11.08 -20.69 -11.39
N SER A 639 -10.59 -21.21 -10.25
CA SER A 639 -10.50 -22.64 -9.97
C SER A 639 -11.86 -23.33 -9.83
N THR A 640 -12.96 -22.58 -9.62
CA THR A 640 -14.33 -23.10 -9.55
C THR A 640 -15.09 -23.03 -10.89
N GLY A 641 -14.38 -22.80 -12.01
CA GLY A 641 -14.97 -22.80 -13.35
C GLY A 641 -15.58 -21.46 -13.79
N ARG A 642 -15.48 -20.42 -12.98
CA ARG A 642 -15.81 -19.06 -13.41
C ARG A 642 -14.69 -18.54 -14.29
N LYS A 643 -14.97 -18.24 -15.55
CA LYS A 643 -14.00 -17.58 -16.43
C LYS A 643 -13.93 -16.11 -16.05
N PRO A 644 -12.85 -15.67 -15.41
CA PRO A 644 -12.66 -14.24 -15.19
C PRO A 644 -12.30 -13.58 -16.53
N ILE A 645 -12.93 -12.45 -16.77
CA ILE A 645 -12.68 -11.60 -17.94
C ILE A 645 -12.15 -10.26 -17.45
N ARG A 646 -11.30 -9.63 -18.25
CA ARG A 646 -11.00 -8.21 -18.07
C ARG A 646 -12.23 -7.40 -18.45
N SER A 647 -12.79 -6.68 -17.53
CA SER A 647 -14.05 -5.97 -17.72
C SER A 647 -13.92 -4.45 -17.61
N GLY A 648 -12.70 -3.91 -17.73
CA GLY A 648 -12.45 -2.48 -17.56
C GLY A 648 -12.76 -2.05 -16.13
N ASN A 649 -13.69 -1.10 -16.00
CA ASN A 649 -14.15 -0.61 -14.69
C ASN A 649 -15.37 -1.37 -14.13
N ARG A 650 -15.95 -2.31 -14.88
CA ARG A 650 -17.10 -3.10 -14.45
C ARG A 650 -16.67 -4.24 -13.52
N ARG A 651 -17.58 -4.68 -12.66
CA ARG A 651 -17.39 -5.85 -11.77
C ARG A 651 -18.62 -6.74 -11.75
N ASN A 652 -18.38 -8.04 -11.63
CA ASN A 652 -19.46 -9.00 -11.43
C ASN A 652 -20.23 -8.68 -10.14
N GLY A 653 -21.56 -8.67 -10.22
CA GLY A 653 -22.42 -8.40 -9.09
C GLY A 653 -22.60 -6.92 -8.73
N ILE A 654 -22.14 -5.99 -9.59
CA ILE A 654 -22.36 -4.54 -9.44
C ILE A 654 -22.77 -3.97 -10.79
N ALA A 655 -23.93 -3.30 -10.84
CA ALA A 655 -24.41 -2.62 -12.04
C ALA A 655 -25.39 -1.48 -11.67
N PRO A 656 -25.16 -0.24 -12.18
CA PRO A 656 -24.00 0.14 -13.00
C PRO A 656 -22.72 0.34 -12.17
N GLN A 657 -21.58 0.19 -12.82
CA GLN A 657 -20.27 0.62 -12.33
C GLN A 657 -19.38 1.03 -13.50
N GLY A 658 -18.87 2.27 -13.48
CA GLY A 658 -18.04 2.79 -14.56
C GLY A 658 -17.38 4.12 -14.23
N VAL A 659 -16.63 4.64 -15.21
CA VAL A 659 -16.00 5.96 -15.19
C VAL A 659 -16.46 6.74 -16.42
N TYR A 660 -17.02 7.93 -16.19
CA TYR A 660 -17.71 8.73 -17.21
C TYR A 660 -17.15 10.15 -17.26
N GLN A 661 -17.17 10.78 -18.42
CA GLN A 661 -16.66 12.13 -18.60
C GLN A 661 -17.75 13.17 -18.29
N SER A 662 -17.41 14.14 -17.44
CA SER A 662 -18.27 15.26 -17.07
C SER A 662 -18.18 16.43 -18.07
N ALA A 663 -19.05 17.42 -17.92
CA ALA A 663 -19.11 18.63 -18.77
C ALA A 663 -17.80 19.45 -18.74
N ASP A 664 -17.07 19.44 -17.61
CA ASP A 664 -15.78 20.10 -17.41
C ASP A 664 -14.58 19.22 -17.79
N ASN A 665 -14.80 18.17 -18.59
CA ASN A 665 -13.81 17.20 -19.07
C ASN A 665 -13.06 16.43 -17.97
N ARG A 666 -13.58 16.36 -16.76
CA ARG A 666 -13.07 15.49 -15.69
C ARG A 666 -13.72 14.12 -15.76
N TRP A 667 -13.05 13.13 -15.21
CA TRP A 667 -13.60 11.79 -15.08
C TRP A 667 -14.27 11.60 -13.72
N VAL A 668 -15.44 10.96 -13.71
CA VAL A 668 -16.24 10.65 -12.51
C VAL A 668 -16.48 9.14 -12.46
N ALA A 669 -16.07 8.51 -11.39
CA ALA A 669 -16.38 7.11 -11.08
C ALA A 669 -17.71 7.03 -10.35
N ILE A 670 -18.61 6.14 -10.77
CA ILE A 670 -19.93 5.92 -10.17
C ILE A 670 -20.16 4.41 -9.99
N SER A 671 -20.73 4.01 -8.87
CA SER A 671 -21.13 2.63 -8.59
C SER A 671 -22.48 2.58 -7.89
N ALA A 672 -23.34 1.62 -8.28
CA ALA A 672 -24.52 1.24 -7.51
C ALA A 672 -24.39 -0.23 -7.07
N ILE A 673 -23.96 -0.43 -5.80
CA ILE A 673 -23.70 -1.76 -5.23
C ILE A 673 -24.92 -2.41 -4.57
N SER A 674 -26.05 -1.71 -4.54
CA SER A 674 -27.32 -2.23 -4.02
C SER A 674 -28.49 -1.66 -4.82
N ASP A 675 -29.64 -2.33 -4.78
CA ASP A 675 -30.87 -1.86 -5.43
C ASP A 675 -31.32 -0.50 -4.89
N ARG A 676 -31.15 -0.25 -3.59
CA ARG A 676 -31.41 1.07 -2.97
C ARG A 676 -30.54 2.17 -3.59
N GLN A 677 -29.26 1.89 -3.85
CA GLN A 677 -28.38 2.87 -4.50
C GLN A 677 -28.73 3.07 -5.96
N TRP A 678 -29.19 2.02 -6.65
CA TRP A 678 -29.73 2.13 -8.00
C TRP A 678 -30.96 3.04 -8.04
N ASP A 679 -31.96 2.83 -7.15
CA ASP A 679 -33.16 3.67 -7.06
C ASP A 679 -32.79 5.14 -6.83
N ALA A 680 -31.83 5.41 -5.97
CA ALA A 680 -31.35 6.75 -5.69
C ALA A 680 -30.63 7.40 -6.89
N LEU A 681 -29.86 6.60 -7.66
CA LEU A 681 -29.16 7.02 -8.89
C LEU A 681 -30.16 7.23 -10.02
N ALA A 682 -31.09 6.32 -10.25
CA ALA A 682 -32.11 6.42 -11.29
C ALA A 682 -32.98 7.67 -11.14
N GLY A 683 -33.26 8.10 -9.91
CA GLY A 683 -33.96 9.36 -9.60
C GLY A 683 -33.05 10.60 -9.51
N ALA A 684 -31.76 10.51 -9.88
CA ALA A 684 -30.85 11.66 -9.82
C ALA A 684 -31.09 12.65 -10.98
N PRO A 685 -30.83 13.96 -10.78
CA PRO A 685 -30.96 14.97 -11.85
C PRO A 685 -30.07 14.61 -13.05
N GLY A 686 -30.63 14.69 -14.23
CA GLY A 686 -29.92 14.39 -15.50
C GLY A 686 -29.95 12.94 -15.94
N MET A 687 -30.44 12.00 -15.08
CA MET A 687 -30.70 10.63 -15.51
C MET A 687 -31.89 10.58 -16.50
N PRO A 688 -31.79 9.79 -17.60
CA PRO A 688 -32.92 9.55 -18.50
C PRO A 688 -34.09 8.87 -17.78
N GLU A 689 -35.36 9.20 -18.15
CA GLU A 689 -36.55 8.55 -17.56
C GLU A 689 -36.57 7.02 -17.71
N ARG A 690 -35.91 6.48 -18.74
CA ARG A 690 -35.70 5.05 -18.96
C ARG A 690 -35.09 4.32 -17.74
N ALA A 691 -34.30 5.00 -16.92
CA ALA A 691 -33.70 4.45 -15.69
C ALA A 691 -34.75 4.06 -14.62
N LEU A 692 -35.99 4.60 -14.72
CA LEU A 692 -37.08 4.31 -13.80
C LEU A 692 -37.92 3.08 -14.20
N ASP A 693 -37.64 2.47 -15.35
CA ASP A 693 -38.44 1.35 -15.85
C ASP A 693 -38.26 0.09 -15.00
N ALA A 694 -39.34 -0.72 -14.99
CA ALA A 694 -39.45 -1.89 -14.12
C ALA A 694 -38.41 -2.99 -14.43
N ASP A 695 -37.90 -3.04 -15.68
CA ASP A 695 -36.91 -4.02 -16.15
C ASP A 695 -35.45 -3.66 -15.85
N LEU A 696 -35.22 -2.64 -15.02
CA LEU A 696 -33.90 -2.27 -14.47
C LEU A 696 -33.86 -2.32 -12.93
N ARG A 697 -34.89 -2.85 -12.29
CA ARG A 697 -35.00 -2.84 -10.83
C ARG A 697 -34.11 -3.87 -10.13
N THR A 698 -33.94 -5.03 -10.75
CA THR A 698 -33.09 -6.08 -10.15
C THR A 698 -31.66 -6.01 -10.65
N LEU A 699 -30.73 -6.48 -9.84
CA LEU A 699 -29.31 -6.51 -10.22
C LEU A 699 -29.07 -7.33 -11.50
N ASP A 700 -29.73 -8.49 -11.64
CA ASP A 700 -29.55 -9.37 -12.80
C ASP A 700 -30.01 -8.69 -14.11
N GLU A 701 -31.10 -7.95 -14.07
CA GLU A 701 -31.58 -7.14 -15.19
C GLU A 701 -30.57 -6.05 -15.56
N ARG A 702 -30.04 -5.34 -14.58
CA ARG A 702 -29.02 -4.31 -14.80
C ARG A 702 -27.72 -4.86 -15.34
N VAL A 703 -27.26 -5.99 -14.81
CA VAL A 703 -26.03 -6.66 -15.31
C VAL A 703 -26.17 -7.04 -16.79
N SER A 704 -27.34 -7.55 -17.19
CA SER A 704 -27.60 -7.94 -18.58
C SER A 704 -27.66 -6.74 -19.56
N ARG A 705 -27.86 -5.53 -19.04
CA ARG A 705 -28.03 -4.27 -19.81
C ARG A 705 -26.99 -3.22 -19.43
N HIS A 706 -25.82 -3.65 -18.99
CA HIS A 706 -24.81 -2.72 -18.47
C HIS A 706 -24.37 -1.68 -19.52
N ASP A 707 -24.36 -2.04 -20.82
CA ASP A 707 -24.05 -1.09 -21.90
C ASP A 707 -25.08 0.03 -22.00
N GLU A 708 -26.39 -0.31 -21.90
CA GLU A 708 -27.50 0.67 -21.86
C GLU A 708 -27.35 1.62 -20.65
N LEU A 709 -26.95 1.08 -19.49
CA LEU A 709 -26.71 1.88 -18.28
C LEU A 709 -25.52 2.83 -18.45
N ASP A 710 -24.45 2.39 -19.09
CA ASP A 710 -23.27 3.23 -19.35
C ASP A 710 -23.61 4.38 -20.32
N GLU A 711 -24.49 4.15 -21.30
CA GLU A 711 -25.00 5.22 -22.19
C GLU A 711 -25.80 6.25 -21.39
N MET A 712 -26.73 5.83 -20.54
CA MET A 712 -27.50 6.74 -19.68
C MET A 712 -26.62 7.57 -18.74
N LEU A 713 -25.62 6.95 -18.11
CA LEU A 713 -24.68 7.62 -17.22
C LEU A 713 -23.76 8.58 -17.98
N THR A 714 -23.38 8.24 -19.22
CA THR A 714 -22.62 9.13 -20.08
C THR A 714 -23.43 10.41 -20.38
N VAL A 715 -24.72 10.28 -20.70
CA VAL A 715 -25.63 11.43 -20.91
C VAL A 715 -25.74 12.27 -19.64
N MET A 716 -25.97 11.65 -18.48
CA MET A 716 -26.08 12.36 -17.21
C MET A 716 -24.79 13.13 -16.87
N CYS A 717 -23.63 12.49 -17.01
CA CYS A 717 -22.35 13.08 -16.64
C CYS A 717 -21.93 14.22 -17.58
N SER A 718 -22.12 14.05 -18.89
CA SER A 718 -21.77 15.07 -19.88
C SER A 718 -22.53 16.39 -19.73
N GLY A 719 -23.65 16.37 -19.04
CA GLY A 719 -24.49 17.55 -18.77
C GLY A 719 -24.15 18.31 -17.48
N GLN A 720 -23.21 17.84 -16.66
CA GLN A 720 -22.96 18.38 -15.33
C GLN A 720 -21.45 18.49 -15.03
N GLU A 721 -21.06 19.46 -14.19
CA GLU A 721 -19.69 19.55 -13.67
C GLU A 721 -19.41 18.46 -12.65
N ALA A 722 -18.22 17.90 -12.68
CA ALA A 722 -17.82 16.73 -11.86
C ALA A 722 -18.07 16.92 -10.36
N ALA A 723 -17.65 18.07 -9.80
CA ALA A 723 -17.80 18.31 -8.36
C ALA A 723 -19.28 18.37 -7.95
N THR A 724 -20.11 19.11 -8.70
CA THR A 724 -21.55 19.22 -8.44
C THR A 724 -22.25 17.85 -8.53
N LEU A 725 -21.93 17.07 -9.56
CA LEU A 725 -22.49 15.74 -9.75
C LEU A 725 -22.13 14.80 -8.60
N VAL A 726 -20.86 14.77 -8.20
CA VAL A 726 -20.38 13.93 -7.08
C VAL A 726 -21.08 14.29 -5.78
N ASP A 727 -21.23 15.59 -5.46
CA ASP A 727 -21.92 16.05 -4.26
C ASP A 727 -23.41 15.63 -4.25
N VAL A 728 -24.10 15.77 -5.39
CA VAL A 728 -25.50 15.35 -5.53
C VAL A 728 -25.65 13.85 -5.34
N LEU A 729 -24.78 13.03 -5.95
CA LEU A 729 -24.85 11.58 -5.84
C LEU A 729 -24.51 11.09 -4.43
N ARG A 730 -23.46 11.62 -3.81
CA ARG A 730 -23.09 11.31 -2.42
C ARG A 730 -24.19 11.68 -1.43
N GLY A 731 -24.79 12.85 -1.61
CA GLY A 731 -25.93 13.29 -0.80
C GLY A 731 -27.17 12.38 -0.92
N ARG A 732 -27.27 11.59 -1.98
CA ARG A 732 -28.31 10.56 -2.19
C ARG A 732 -27.90 9.16 -1.73
N GLY A 733 -26.69 8.99 -1.20
CA GLY A 733 -26.16 7.70 -0.74
C GLY A 733 -25.56 6.84 -1.86
N VAL A 734 -25.29 7.42 -3.04
CA VAL A 734 -24.66 6.72 -4.18
C VAL A 734 -23.16 6.95 -4.14
N PRO A 735 -22.33 5.89 -4.16
CA PRO A 735 -20.89 6.00 -4.32
C PRO A 735 -20.51 6.70 -5.62
N ALA A 736 -19.89 7.87 -5.51
CA ALA A 736 -19.35 8.63 -6.63
C ALA A 736 -18.08 9.37 -6.20
N ALA A 737 -17.13 9.50 -7.13
CA ALA A 737 -15.89 10.25 -6.89
C ALA A 737 -15.33 10.80 -8.18
N THR A 738 -14.73 11.99 -8.14
CA THR A 738 -13.91 12.47 -9.23
C THR A 738 -12.62 11.65 -9.30
N VAL A 739 -12.15 11.34 -10.50
CA VAL A 739 -10.82 10.78 -10.69
C VAL A 739 -9.80 11.86 -10.37
N GLU A 740 -9.13 11.70 -9.22
CA GLU A 740 -8.17 12.67 -8.72
C GLU A 740 -6.84 12.59 -9.47
N ILE A 741 -6.17 13.71 -9.64
CA ILE A 741 -4.88 13.83 -10.33
C ILE A 741 -3.93 14.77 -9.57
N GLY A 742 -2.63 14.45 -9.62
CA GLY A 742 -1.59 15.35 -9.14
C GLY A 742 -1.67 15.68 -7.66
N THR A 743 -1.60 16.98 -7.34
CA THR A 743 -1.53 17.51 -5.96
C THR A 743 -2.87 17.56 -5.23
N GLY A 744 -3.98 17.27 -5.88
CA GLY A 744 -5.33 17.39 -5.30
C GLY A 744 -5.50 16.59 -4.00
N LEU A 745 -4.86 15.43 -3.92
CA LEU A 745 -4.91 14.60 -2.71
C LEU A 745 -4.25 15.24 -1.48
N ILE A 746 -3.20 16.04 -1.66
CA ILE A 746 -2.49 16.70 -0.55
C ILE A 746 -3.37 17.74 0.14
N ASP A 747 -4.27 18.35 -0.61
CA ASP A 747 -5.25 19.29 -0.11
C ASP A 747 -6.62 18.66 0.16
N HIS A 748 -6.70 17.31 0.07
CA HIS A 748 -7.95 16.58 0.26
C HIS A 748 -8.52 16.82 1.66
N PRO A 749 -9.77 17.32 1.80
CA PRO A 749 -10.33 17.73 3.08
C PRO A 749 -10.33 16.63 4.14
N GLN A 750 -10.57 15.38 3.74
CA GLN A 750 -10.56 14.22 4.65
C GLN A 750 -9.16 13.96 5.21
N LEU A 751 -8.12 13.98 4.38
CA LEU A 751 -6.75 13.76 4.80
C LEU A 751 -6.27 14.87 5.76
N LEU A 752 -6.62 16.13 5.46
CA LEU A 752 -6.29 17.29 6.30
C LEU A 752 -7.02 17.25 7.64
N ALA A 753 -8.34 17.00 7.64
CA ALA A 753 -9.15 16.91 8.85
C ALA A 753 -8.68 15.78 9.78
N ARG A 754 -8.20 14.67 9.22
CA ARG A 754 -7.67 13.54 9.99
C ARG A 754 -6.18 13.69 10.30
N GLN A 755 -5.55 14.80 9.90
CA GLN A 755 -4.13 15.06 10.12
C GLN A 755 -3.22 13.97 9.53
N ARG A 756 -3.55 13.50 8.32
CA ARG A 756 -2.76 12.49 7.61
C ARG A 756 -1.68 13.09 6.72
N VAL A 757 -1.67 14.40 6.52
CA VAL A 757 -0.65 15.11 5.76
C VAL A 757 0.25 15.85 6.73
N PHE A 758 1.56 15.66 6.59
CA PHE A 758 2.59 16.40 7.34
C PHE A 758 3.60 17.01 6.36
N ALA A 759 4.30 18.05 6.78
CA ALA A 759 5.35 18.68 5.99
C ALA A 759 6.73 18.36 6.58
N ALA A 760 7.73 18.18 5.71
CA ALA A 760 9.12 18.11 6.10
C ALA A 760 9.96 19.01 5.20
N ASP A 761 10.97 19.65 5.81
CA ASP A 761 11.87 20.61 5.16
C ASP A 761 13.20 19.92 4.83
N HIS A 762 13.36 19.48 3.57
CA HIS A 762 14.60 18.87 3.12
C HIS A 762 15.63 19.95 2.75
N PRO A 763 16.88 19.86 3.24
CA PRO A 763 17.86 20.96 3.10
C PRO A 763 18.25 21.29 1.64
N VAL A 764 18.00 20.36 0.71
CA VAL A 764 18.32 20.54 -0.72
C VAL A 764 17.08 20.58 -1.60
N ALA A 765 16.12 19.68 -1.39
CA ALA A 765 14.89 19.59 -2.20
C ALA A 765 13.82 20.60 -1.77
N GLY A 766 13.96 21.20 -0.58
CA GLY A 766 13.00 22.14 -0.03
C GLY A 766 11.84 21.46 0.71
N ARG A 767 10.79 22.25 0.96
CA ARG A 767 9.62 21.80 1.72
C ARG A 767 8.69 20.98 0.85
N ALA A 768 8.33 19.80 1.33
CA ALA A 768 7.32 18.95 0.70
C ALA A 768 6.34 18.39 1.75
N ARG A 769 5.15 18.02 1.29
CA ARG A 769 4.11 17.39 2.12
C ARG A 769 4.03 15.90 1.80
N TYR A 770 3.90 15.11 2.86
CA TYR A 770 3.91 13.66 2.83
C TYR A 770 2.62 13.13 3.44
N ILE A 771 2.24 11.89 3.08
CA ILE A 771 1.14 11.18 3.73
C ILE A 771 1.70 10.31 4.83
N GLY A 772 1.07 10.41 6.00
CA GLY A 772 1.38 9.56 7.14
C GLY A 772 0.75 8.17 7.03
N LEU A 773 1.03 7.34 8.03
CA LEU A 773 0.47 5.99 8.11
C LEU A 773 -1.07 6.03 8.09
N PRO A 774 -1.74 5.15 7.32
CA PRO A 774 -3.21 5.10 7.27
C PRO A 774 -3.85 4.47 8.53
N ALA A 775 -3.05 3.94 9.46
CA ALA A 775 -3.50 3.48 10.76
C ALA A 775 -3.32 4.60 11.80
N ARG A 776 -4.43 5.06 12.41
CA ARG A 776 -4.43 6.09 13.46
C ARG A 776 -4.62 5.44 14.82
N PHE A 777 -3.68 5.65 15.73
CA PHE A 777 -3.76 5.17 17.11
C PHE A 777 -4.45 6.22 17.98
N GLY A 778 -5.43 5.82 18.79
CA GLY A 778 -6.33 6.73 19.53
C GLY A 778 -5.65 7.76 20.44
N HIS A 779 -4.44 7.47 20.92
CA HIS A 779 -3.66 8.36 21.82
C HIS A 779 -2.34 8.85 21.20
N ALA A 780 -2.06 8.48 19.94
CA ALA A 780 -0.83 8.90 19.27
C ALA A 780 -0.98 10.32 18.68
N PRO A 781 0.09 11.12 18.66
CA PRO A 781 0.08 12.39 17.95
C PRO A 781 -0.27 12.19 16.47
N ALA A 782 -0.65 13.29 15.83
CA ALA A 782 -0.87 13.34 14.38
C ALA A 782 0.31 12.76 13.61
N ALA A 783 0.07 12.36 12.37
CA ALA A 783 1.14 11.97 11.46
C ALA A 783 2.20 13.08 11.43
N SER A 784 3.42 12.75 11.78
CA SER A 784 4.56 13.64 11.75
C SER A 784 5.80 12.82 11.46
N ALA A 785 6.73 13.41 10.74
CA ALA A 785 8.09 12.94 10.68
C ALA A 785 8.96 13.89 11.50
N ASP A 786 9.90 13.34 12.23
CA ASP A 786 10.85 14.14 12.99
C ASP A 786 11.96 14.68 12.07
N ARG A 787 12.19 14.02 10.90
CA ARG A 787 13.22 14.36 9.91
C ARG A 787 12.72 14.14 8.47
N PRO A 788 13.19 14.93 7.49
CA PRO A 788 13.04 14.58 6.08
C PRO A 788 13.83 13.31 5.73
N ALA A 789 13.78 12.88 4.47
CA ALA A 789 14.71 11.87 3.97
C ALA A 789 16.16 12.36 4.16
N PRO A 790 17.10 11.50 4.57
CA PRO A 790 18.47 11.94 4.86
C PRO A 790 19.25 12.26 3.59
N LEU A 791 20.20 13.20 3.69
CA LEU A 791 21.25 13.36 2.71
C LEU A 791 22.13 12.10 2.67
N PHE A 792 22.83 11.92 1.56
CA PHE A 792 23.75 10.78 1.39
C PHE A 792 24.84 10.80 2.48
N GLY A 793 24.91 9.75 3.29
CA GLY A 793 25.90 9.60 4.36
C GLY A 793 25.85 10.64 5.47
N GLU A 794 24.74 11.38 5.59
CA GLU A 794 24.57 12.52 6.51
C GLU A 794 24.97 12.22 7.94
N HIS A 795 24.63 11.02 8.43
CA HIS A 795 24.78 10.63 9.83
C HIS A 795 26.00 9.72 10.07
N SER A 796 26.91 9.55 9.09
CA SER A 796 28.04 8.61 9.18
C SER A 796 28.89 8.86 10.43
N ARG A 797 29.33 10.11 10.67
CA ARG A 797 30.19 10.44 11.81
C ARG A 797 29.51 10.22 13.17
N GLU A 798 28.26 10.65 13.29
CA GLU A 798 27.43 10.47 14.48
C GLU A 798 27.27 8.98 14.81
N MET A 799 26.92 8.20 13.80
CA MET A 799 26.71 6.75 13.95
C MET A 799 27.98 6.00 14.31
N LEU A 800 29.11 6.36 13.72
CA LEU A 800 30.39 5.72 14.06
C LEU A 800 30.76 6.00 15.53
N ALA A 801 30.54 7.23 16.00
CA ALA A 801 30.77 7.57 17.41
C ALA A 801 29.82 6.77 18.35
N GLU A 802 28.53 6.63 17.99
CA GLU A 802 27.58 5.78 18.72
C GLU A 802 27.99 4.28 18.74
N LEU A 803 28.64 3.80 17.68
CA LEU A 803 29.13 2.42 17.55
C LEU A 803 30.47 2.19 18.26
N GLY A 804 31.06 3.24 18.89
CA GLY A 804 32.26 3.17 19.70
C GLY A 804 33.56 3.22 18.90
N PHE A 805 33.53 3.75 17.68
CA PHE A 805 34.75 4.13 16.96
C PHE A 805 35.37 5.38 17.60
N SER A 806 36.72 5.44 17.69
CA SER A 806 37.42 6.61 18.19
C SER A 806 37.31 7.80 17.23
N ILE A 807 37.45 9.01 17.75
CA ILE A 807 37.43 10.23 16.94
C ILE A 807 38.56 10.20 15.89
N ASP A 808 39.73 9.70 16.28
CA ASP A 808 40.90 9.60 15.40
C ASP A 808 40.65 8.65 14.21
N GLU A 809 39.98 7.50 14.44
CA GLU A 809 39.55 6.58 13.37
C GLU A 809 38.52 7.26 12.44
N ILE A 810 37.53 7.92 13.00
CA ILE A 810 36.48 8.62 12.24
C ILE A 810 37.08 9.72 11.38
N ASP A 811 38.02 10.53 11.93
CA ASP A 811 38.69 11.60 11.22
C ASP A 811 39.59 11.06 10.10
N ALA A 812 40.33 9.96 10.36
CA ALA A 812 41.15 9.31 9.34
C ALA A 812 40.28 8.76 8.18
N TRP A 813 39.15 8.12 8.47
CA TRP A 813 38.25 7.56 7.45
C TRP A 813 37.51 8.63 6.67
N ASP A 814 37.18 9.78 7.28
CA ASP A 814 36.62 10.94 6.60
C ASP A 814 37.62 11.57 5.64
N ALA A 815 38.88 11.73 6.10
CA ALA A 815 39.97 12.27 5.30
C ALA A 815 40.35 11.39 4.08
N ASP A 816 40.27 10.07 4.23
CA ASP A 816 40.49 9.08 3.16
C ASP A 816 39.29 8.92 2.21
N GLY A 817 38.15 9.60 2.48
CA GLY A 817 36.91 9.49 1.70
C GLY A 817 36.14 8.19 1.89
N ALA A 818 36.48 7.39 2.90
CA ALA A 818 35.73 6.18 3.24
C ALA A 818 34.31 6.49 3.77
N LEU A 819 34.11 7.68 4.36
CA LEU A 819 32.82 8.22 4.77
C LEU A 819 32.31 9.18 3.68
N ALA A 820 31.92 8.61 2.54
CA ALA A 820 31.46 9.38 1.40
C ALA A 820 30.21 10.22 1.74
N ARG A 821 30.17 11.44 1.18
CA ARG A 821 29.04 12.38 1.32
C ARG A 821 28.31 12.63 0.01
N SER A 822 28.67 11.90 -1.03
CA SER A 822 28.03 11.96 -2.35
C SER A 822 28.18 10.64 -3.09
N PRO A 823 27.20 10.28 -3.93
CA PRO A 823 27.30 9.13 -4.83
C PRO A 823 28.42 9.32 -5.86
N PHE A 824 29.10 8.23 -6.22
CA PHE A 824 30.15 8.19 -7.25
C PHE A 824 31.31 9.21 -7.08
N GLY A 825 31.49 9.78 -5.88
CA GLY A 825 32.47 10.84 -5.66
C GLY A 825 32.13 12.14 -6.38
N LEU A 826 30.87 12.37 -6.74
CA LEU A 826 30.40 13.59 -7.38
C LEU A 826 30.71 14.80 -6.50
N PRO A 827 31.21 15.93 -7.09
CA PRO A 827 31.66 17.08 -6.30
C PRO A 827 30.52 17.68 -5.49
N PHE A 828 30.78 17.86 -4.20
CA PHE A 828 29.92 18.65 -3.33
C PHE A 828 30.15 20.13 -3.66
N ALA A 829 29.17 20.79 -4.29
CA ALA A 829 29.19 22.23 -4.30
C ALA A 829 29.00 22.73 -2.87
N GLN A 830 30.02 23.27 -2.22
CA GLN A 830 29.83 23.95 -0.94
C GLN A 830 28.78 25.06 -1.14
N PRO A 831 27.84 25.23 -0.23
CA PRO A 831 26.94 26.37 -0.30
C PRO A 831 27.83 27.61 -0.32
N SER A 832 27.76 28.41 -1.37
CA SER A 832 28.38 29.71 -1.43
C SER A 832 27.87 30.49 -0.23
N HIS A 833 28.73 30.75 0.75
CA HIS A 833 28.51 31.78 1.75
C HIS A 833 28.29 33.10 1.02
N GLN A 834 27.06 33.43 0.69
CA GLN A 834 26.73 34.83 0.41
C GLN A 834 26.85 35.57 1.75
N PRO A 835 27.71 36.58 1.83
CA PRO A 835 27.73 37.46 2.99
C PRO A 835 26.38 38.18 3.05
N GLN A 836 25.71 38.03 4.19
CA GLN A 836 24.57 38.88 4.50
C GLN A 836 25.03 40.35 4.43
N GLN A 837 24.49 41.10 3.50
CA GLN A 837 24.43 42.55 3.53
C GLN A 837 23.06 43.01 3.98
#